data_21f71b233ece276b0be6ce4a020c8232
#
_entry.id   21f71b233ece276b0be6ce4a020c8232
#
_cell.length_a   1.000
_cell.length_b   1.000
_cell.length_c   1.000
_cell.angle_alpha   90.00
_cell.angle_beta   90.00
_cell.angle_gamma   90.00
#
_symmetry.space_group_name_H-M   'P 1'
#
loop_
_entity.id
_entity.type
_entity.pdbx_description
1 polymer ?
#
loop_
_entity_poly.entity_id
_entity_poly.type
_entity_poly.pdbx_seq_one_letter_code
_entity_poly.pdbx_strand_id
1 'polypeptide(L)'
;MLPPQPSPVSFEHLPDGLGIGVASPRLNWMLPAGTGRQVSYELELERRGGIRRTGRVDSDEQVLVPWPGDPLTSRERATVRVRVWTPDAVGPSEWSTPADVEAGLLDAADWQAVPVGADWDEDPAGERRPARVRKDFRLSRPVARARLYVTAHGLYEVEINGHRVGDEALAPGWTVYPHRLRYRAHDVTTHLAEGANTVGAWLSDGWYRGKYGFDGGTRNIYGTDQSLIAQLEVEYDDGTTHVVATDGTWKAAPGPILTSGLYEGETFDARLHDPAWATPSAAGTGDWTPVRTGVRDPATLVAPLGPPVRCTEEIAPVEVTRTGDGRHLLDFGQNLVGRLRITVDGPAGTTLTLRHAEVLQDGELATRPLREATSVDTLILSGTGPLTWEPRFTLHGFRYAEITGWPGDLAAGQVTARVYHTDMRRTGWFECSDPLVNRLHENVVWSMRGNFVDLPTDCPQRDERLGWTGDIQVFAPTASFLFDCAGLLDSWLTDVGLEQLPDGTIPWYVPVIPGEPMWTPIHPGAAWGDVATLTPWTLFQRFGDRELLRRHFPMAKAWVDLVERLAGPTRLWDTGVQLGDWLDPAAPPDDPAAGRTDRYLVATAYFAHSARHLALAAAELGFDADAEQYAALAAETADAFRHRYVLPSARLTSDSATAYAIALAFDLLTPEQRGPAADRLAEIVLADGARISTGFVGTPLICDALTDHGHLDVAYRLLLQTECPSWLYTVAMGATTIWERWDSMRPDGTLNPGGMTSFNHYALGAVADWLHRVVGGISATAPGYRRLSFRPRPGGGISWARVRHDTPYGTAALSWELTATGMTADITVPEGCTATVELPGCAPLALGPGDHVLDTAEIGEAA
;
A
#
# COMPACT_ATOMS: atom_id res chain seq x y z
N MET A 1 -26.37 -16.48 30.14
CA MET A 1 -25.85 -17.33 29.04
C MET A 1 -24.34 -17.29 29.06
N LEU A 2 -23.64 -18.21 28.40
CA LEU A 2 -22.23 -18.06 28.12
C LEU A 2 -22.05 -17.05 26.97
N PRO A 3 -20.93 -16.32 26.90
CA PRO A 3 -20.62 -15.46 25.76
C PRO A 3 -20.47 -16.31 24.50
N PRO A 4 -20.76 -15.76 23.30
CA PRO A 4 -20.43 -16.42 22.05
C PRO A 4 -18.91 -16.67 21.91
N GLN A 5 -18.54 -17.64 21.07
CA GLN A 5 -17.16 -18.02 20.80
C GLN A 5 -16.43 -16.88 20.05
N PRO A 6 -15.24 -16.40 20.51
CA PRO A 6 -14.44 -15.41 19.78
C PRO A 6 -13.96 -15.94 18.43
N SER A 7 -13.56 -15.02 17.54
CA SER A 7 -12.87 -15.41 16.30
C SER A 7 -11.57 -16.17 16.59
N PRO A 8 -11.03 -16.94 15.62
CA PRO A 8 -9.65 -17.42 15.71
C PRO A 8 -8.67 -16.25 15.97
N VAL A 9 -7.59 -16.55 16.67
CA VAL A 9 -6.51 -15.58 16.90
C VAL A 9 -5.77 -15.32 15.60
N SER A 10 -5.43 -14.05 15.32
CA SER A 10 -4.49 -13.66 14.28
C SER A 10 -3.25 -13.01 14.89
N PHE A 11 -2.18 -12.89 14.12
CA PHE A 11 -0.85 -12.52 14.61
C PHE A 11 -0.33 -11.28 13.88
N GLU A 12 0.06 -10.23 14.65
CA GLU A 12 0.59 -8.97 14.13
C GLU A 12 -0.38 -8.36 13.08
N HIS A 13 0.15 -7.84 11.97
CA HIS A 13 -0.60 -7.40 10.78
C HIS A 13 -0.43 -8.38 9.61
N LEU A 14 -0.26 -9.69 9.92
CA LEU A 14 -0.01 -10.71 8.91
C LEU A 14 -1.28 -11.48 8.55
N PRO A 15 -1.42 -11.91 7.27
CA PRO A 15 -2.59 -12.67 6.83
C PRO A 15 -2.61 -14.09 7.37
N ASP A 16 -1.45 -14.64 7.72
CA ASP A 16 -1.27 -15.98 8.28
C ASP A 16 -0.14 -15.99 9.31
N GLY A 17 0.03 -17.15 9.98
CA GLY A 17 1.02 -17.33 11.04
C GLY A 17 2.32 -18.00 10.59
N LEU A 18 2.57 -18.20 9.30
CA LEU A 18 3.74 -18.94 8.81
C LEU A 18 4.95 -18.02 8.61
N GLY A 19 6.08 -18.38 9.22
CA GLY A 19 7.35 -17.69 9.01
C GLY A 19 7.43 -16.30 9.64
N ILE A 20 6.77 -16.10 10.78
CA ILE A 20 6.76 -14.80 11.48
C ILE A 20 8.17 -14.43 11.93
N GLY A 21 8.56 -13.18 11.68
CA GLY A 21 9.89 -12.63 11.98
C GLY A 21 10.11 -12.13 13.40
N VAL A 22 9.17 -12.36 14.31
CA VAL A 22 9.24 -11.91 15.72
C VAL A 22 9.08 -13.11 16.66
N ALA A 23 9.91 -13.15 17.69
CA ALA A 23 9.87 -14.23 18.68
C ALA A 23 8.65 -14.17 19.61
N SER A 24 8.01 -13.02 19.74
CA SER A 24 6.86 -12.79 20.61
C SER A 24 5.74 -12.08 19.83
N PRO A 25 5.06 -12.78 18.89
CA PRO A 25 4.04 -12.17 18.06
C PRO A 25 2.82 -11.74 18.88
N ARG A 26 2.32 -10.54 18.63
CA ARG A 26 1.12 -10.02 19.30
C ARG A 26 -0.13 -10.63 18.70
N LEU A 27 -1.17 -10.72 19.49
CA LEU A 27 -2.38 -11.48 19.23
C LEU A 27 -3.58 -10.57 19.03
N ASN A 28 -4.44 -10.91 18.07
CA ASN A 28 -5.71 -10.21 17.85
C ASN A 28 -6.86 -11.23 17.80
N TRP A 29 -8.03 -10.83 18.29
CA TRP A 29 -9.28 -11.55 18.10
C TRP A 29 -10.47 -10.60 18.07
N MET A 30 -11.54 -11.00 17.43
CA MET A 30 -12.80 -10.24 17.39
C MET A 30 -13.88 -10.94 18.19
N LEU A 31 -14.75 -10.15 18.79
CA LEU A 31 -15.94 -10.63 19.48
C LEU A 31 -17.10 -10.71 18.49
N PRO A 32 -17.87 -11.82 18.47
CA PRO A 32 -19.07 -11.90 17.64
C PRO A 32 -20.17 -10.94 18.12
N ALA A 33 -21.06 -10.57 17.22
CA ALA A 33 -22.19 -9.70 17.53
C ALA A 33 -23.02 -10.25 18.71
N GLY A 34 -23.47 -9.35 19.59
CA GLY A 34 -24.22 -9.70 20.80
C GLY A 34 -23.36 -10.20 21.97
N THR A 35 -22.03 -10.18 21.85
CA THR A 35 -21.13 -10.53 22.98
C THR A 35 -21.11 -9.44 24.04
N GLY A 36 -21.23 -8.18 23.63
CA GLY A 36 -21.01 -7.04 24.52
C GLY A 36 -19.52 -6.80 24.78
N ARG A 37 -19.21 -6.17 25.91
CA ARG A 37 -17.83 -5.86 26.28
C ARG A 37 -17.15 -7.06 26.95
N GLN A 38 -15.97 -7.43 26.49
CA GLN A 38 -15.06 -8.32 27.22
C GLN A 38 -14.57 -7.63 28.51
N VAL A 39 -14.50 -8.38 29.59
CA VAL A 39 -13.91 -7.93 30.88
C VAL A 39 -12.69 -8.77 31.26
N SER A 40 -12.55 -9.94 30.72
CA SER A 40 -11.41 -10.82 30.94
C SER A 40 -11.25 -11.77 29.76
N TYR A 41 -10.06 -12.28 29.59
CA TYR A 41 -9.75 -13.35 28.66
C TYR A 41 -8.86 -14.41 29.29
N GLU A 42 -8.76 -15.55 28.64
CA GLU A 42 -7.74 -16.57 28.91
C GLU A 42 -7.19 -17.07 27.59
N LEU A 43 -5.88 -17.18 27.51
CA LEU A 43 -5.17 -17.74 26.36
C LEU A 43 -4.67 -19.15 26.71
N GLU A 44 -4.82 -20.06 25.76
CA GLU A 44 -4.19 -21.37 25.78
C GLU A 44 -3.17 -21.44 24.67
N LEU A 45 -1.95 -21.78 25.03
CA LEU A 45 -0.79 -21.92 24.14
C LEU A 45 -0.33 -23.39 24.17
N GLU A 46 -0.45 -24.07 23.05
CA GLU A 46 0.08 -25.42 22.84
C GLU A 46 1.41 -25.36 22.08
N ARG A 47 2.46 -25.91 22.65
CA ARG A 47 3.82 -26.03 22.09
C ARG A 47 4.28 -27.48 22.22
N ARG A 48 5.43 -27.82 21.58
CA ARG A 48 6.02 -29.15 21.65
C ARG A 48 6.21 -29.69 23.10
N GLY A 49 6.36 -28.78 24.08
CA GLY A 49 6.50 -29.11 25.50
C GLY A 49 5.18 -29.30 26.28
N GLY A 50 4.04 -29.14 25.64
CA GLY A 50 2.69 -29.25 26.25
C GLY A 50 1.87 -27.99 26.19
N ILE A 51 0.76 -27.99 26.90
CA ILE A 51 -0.21 -26.90 26.93
C ILE A 51 0.06 -26.02 28.14
N ARG A 52 0.12 -24.71 27.91
CA ARG A 52 0.16 -23.65 28.93
C ARG A 52 -1.09 -22.79 28.83
N ARG A 53 -1.62 -22.36 29.96
CA ARG A 53 -2.73 -21.41 30.06
C ARG A 53 -2.31 -20.19 30.88
N THR A 54 -2.78 -19.03 30.47
CA THR A 54 -2.54 -17.78 31.25
C THR A 54 -3.32 -17.76 32.56
N GLY A 55 -4.37 -18.59 32.68
CA GLY A 55 -5.46 -18.31 33.60
C GLY A 55 -6.26 -17.10 33.14
N ARG A 56 -7.26 -16.75 33.91
CA ARG A 56 -8.09 -15.57 33.65
C ARG A 56 -7.29 -14.30 33.83
N VAL A 57 -7.19 -13.50 32.78
CA VAL A 57 -6.55 -12.17 32.75
C VAL A 57 -7.67 -11.12 32.73
N ASP A 58 -7.73 -10.27 33.73
CA ASP A 58 -8.71 -9.18 33.82
C ASP A 58 -8.26 -8.03 32.91
N SER A 59 -8.79 -8.02 31.69
CA SER A 59 -8.51 -7.04 30.64
C SER A 59 -9.57 -7.08 29.55
N ASP A 60 -9.87 -5.94 28.98
CA ASP A 60 -10.73 -5.80 27.80
C ASP A 60 -9.94 -5.60 26.50
N GLU A 61 -8.60 -5.78 26.55
CA GLU A 61 -7.75 -5.76 25.35
C GLU A 61 -7.97 -6.98 24.48
N GLN A 62 -8.05 -6.79 23.17
CA GLN A 62 -8.25 -7.85 22.17
C GLN A 62 -7.48 -7.59 20.86
N VAL A 63 -6.75 -6.46 20.79
CA VAL A 63 -5.97 -6.04 19.61
C VAL A 63 -4.51 -5.89 20.01
N LEU A 64 -3.60 -6.54 19.29
CA LEU A 64 -2.16 -6.52 19.52
C LEU A 64 -1.76 -6.86 20.96
N VAL A 65 -2.47 -7.84 21.55
CA VAL A 65 -2.24 -8.33 22.90
C VAL A 65 -0.88 -9.01 22.98
N PRO A 66 -0.04 -8.73 24.00
CA PRO A 66 1.28 -9.32 24.13
C PRO A 66 1.27 -10.85 24.14
N TRP A 67 2.32 -11.47 23.59
CA TRP A 67 2.54 -12.90 23.59
C TRP A 67 2.54 -13.47 25.02
N PRO A 68 1.78 -14.56 25.30
CA PRO A 68 1.54 -15.00 26.68
C PRO A 68 2.59 -15.94 27.25
N GLY A 69 3.64 -16.20 26.53
CA GLY A 69 4.66 -17.22 26.91
C GLY A 69 6.10 -16.78 26.74
N ASP A 70 6.99 -17.72 26.89
CA ASP A 70 8.40 -17.52 26.53
C ASP A 70 8.48 -17.24 25.01
N PRO A 71 9.44 -16.43 24.56
CA PRO A 71 9.64 -16.17 23.13
C PRO A 71 9.74 -17.47 22.31
N LEU A 72 9.24 -17.47 21.09
CA LEU A 72 9.45 -18.55 20.14
C LEU A 72 10.91 -18.58 19.70
N THR A 73 11.43 -19.75 19.47
CA THR A 73 12.70 -19.95 18.78
C THR A 73 12.48 -20.14 17.28
N SER A 74 13.54 -20.00 16.49
CA SER A 74 13.43 -20.23 15.04
C SER A 74 12.80 -21.57 14.73
N ARG A 75 11.89 -21.60 13.75
CA ARG A 75 11.13 -22.79 13.29
C ARG A 75 10.12 -23.34 14.29
N GLU A 76 10.04 -22.71 15.47
CA GLU A 76 9.13 -23.20 16.50
C GLU A 76 7.68 -22.89 16.12
N ARG A 77 6.83 -23.89 16.35
CA ARG A 77 5.41 -23.80 16.13
C ARG A 77 4.66 -23.76 17.46
N ALA A 78 3.61 -22.96 17.49
CA ALA A 78 2.64 -22.94 18.55
C ALA A 78 1.22 -22.87 17.98
N THR A 79 0.26 -23.42 18.74
CA THR A 79 -1.17 -23.26 18.45
C THR A 79 -1.78 -22.45 19.58
N VAL A 80 -2.53 -21.39 19.22
CA VAL A 80 -3.12 -20.47 20.19
C VAL A 80 -4.64 -20.48 20.06
N ARG A 81 -5.33 -20.41 21.20
CA ARG A 81 -6.76 -20.15 21.27
C ARG A 81 -7.12 -19.27 22.45
N VAL A 82 -8.23 -18.57 22.34
CA VAL A 82 -8.73 -17.62 23.33
C VAL A 82 -10.14 -17.96 23.76
N ARG A 83 -10.49 -17.66 25.02
CA ARG A 83 -11.86 -17.57 25.51
C ARG A 83 -12.04 -16.31 26.35
N VAL A 84 -13.26 -15.81 26.41
CA VAL A 84 -13.56 -14.50 26.99
C VAL A 84 -14.68 -14.57 28.03
N TRP A 85 -14.70 -13.60 28.93
CA TRP A 85 -15.79 -13.35 29.89
C TRP A 85 -16.39 -11.98 29.61
N THR A 86 -17.69 -11.89 29.78
CA THR A 86 -18.46 -10.63 29.76
C THR A 86 -19.08 -10.37 31.15
N PRO A 87 -19.51 -9.13 31.49
CA PRO A 87 -19.99 -8.78 32.81
C PRO A 87 -21.17 -9.67 33.30
N ASP A 88 -22.11 -9.99 32.42
CA ASP A 88 -23.37 -10.67 32.78
C ASP A 88 -23.32 -12.18 32.50
N ALA A 89 -22.18 -12.71 32.11
CA ALA A 89 -22.04 -14.12 31.80
C ALA A 89 -21.77 -14.98 33.05
N VAL A 90 -22.39 -16.15 33.10
CA VAL A 90 -22.18 -17.11 34.21
C VAL A 90 -20.87 -17.88 34.14
N GLY A 91 -20.13 -17.74 33.03
CA GLY A 91 -18.83 -18.38 32.79
C GLY A 91 -18.17 -17.88 31.52
N PRO A 92 -17.02 -18.44 31.14
CA PRO A 92 -16.34 -18.05 29.87
C PRO A 92 -17.09 -18.53 28.65
N SER A 93 -16.79 -17.94 27.50
CA SER A 93 -17.15 -18.50 26.19
C SER A 93 -16.53 -19.89 25.99
N GLU A 94 -16.99 -20.60 24.96
CA GLU A 94 -16.17 -21.68 24.39
C GLU A 94 -14.83 -21.11 23.87
N TRP A 95 -13.82 -21.99 23.77
CA TRP A 95 -12.54 -21.63 23.18
C TRP A 95 -12.70 -21.27 21.71
N SER A 96 -11.98 -20.27 21.23
CA SER A 96 -11.87 -20.00 19.80
C SER A 96 -11.36 -21.21 19.02
N THR A 97 -11.60 -21.25 17.72
CA THR A 97 -10.91 -22.20 16.84
C THR A 97 -9.40 -22.02 17.00
N PRO A 98 -8.61 -23.11 17.10
CA PRO A 98 -7.16 -23.01 17.18
C PRO A 98 -6.56 -22.29 15.99
N ALA A 99 -5.56 -21.44 16.24
CA ALA A 99 -4.77 -20.73 15.23
C ALA A 99 -3.30 -21.10 15.39
N ASP A 100 -2.69 -21.52 14.29
CA ASP A 100 -1.28 -21.91 14.27
C ASP A 100 -0.38 -20.71 13.97
N VAL A 101 0.75 -20.66 14.64
CA VAL A 101 1.85 -19.72 14.36
C VAL A 101 3.17 -20.49 14.31
N GLU A 102 4.03 -20.11 13.36
CA GLU A 102 5.36 -20.69 13.19
C GLU A 102 6.40 -19.58 12.99
N ALA A 103 7.39 -19.53 13.85
CA ALA A 103 8.48 -18.57 13.69
C ALA A 103 9.32 -18.90 12.45
N GLY A 104 9.75 -17.88 11.74
CA GLY A 104 10.71 -17.99 10.65
C GLY A 104 12.13 -18.29 11.16
N LEU A 105 13.13 -17.92 10.37
CA LEU A 105 14.53 -17.94 10.78
C LEU A 105 14.85 -16.62 11.50
N LEU A 106 14.94 -16.68 12.82
CA LEU A 106 15.07 -15.49 13.67
C LEU A 106 16.54 -15.07 13.88
N ASP A 107 17.46 -16.03 13.73
CA ASP A 107 18.88 -15.80 13.93
C ASP A 107 19.67 -15.92 12.63
N ALA A 108 20.67 -15.06 12.44
CA ALA A 108 21.58 -15.12 11.29
C ALA A 108 22.27 -16.50 11.15
N ALA A 109 22.56 -17.16 12.27
CA ALA A 109 23.17 -18.49 12.30
C ALA A 109 22.26 -19.63 11.80
N ASP A 110 20.97 -19.38 11.64
CA ASP A 110 20.03 -20.36 11.07
C ASP A 110 20.23 -20.59 9.57
N TRP A 111 20.82 -19.61 8.88
CA TRP A 111 21.03 -19.67 7.46
C TRP A 111 22.30 -20.45 7.09
N GLN A 112 22.13 -21.50 6.28
CA GLN A 112 23.22 -22.27 5.66
C GLN A 112 23.35 -21.90 4.16
N ALA A 113 22.28 -21.32 3.58
CA ALA A 113 22.21 -20.95 2.18
C ALA A 113 23.14 -19.77 1.88
N VAL A 114 23.82 -19.82 0.74
CA VAL A 114 24.59 -18.72 0.17
C VAL A 114 23.97 -18.28 -1.15
N PRO A 115 24.15 -17.01 -1.60
CA PRO A 115 23.69 -16.57 -2.91
C PRO A 115 24.30 -17.43 -4.01
N VAL A 116 23.47 -17.95 -4.94
CA VAL A 116 23.90 -18.67 -6.14
C VAL A 116 23.30 -18.04 -7.38
N GLY A 117 24.11 -17.84 -8.40
CA GLY A 117 23.70 -17.26 -9.67
C GLY A 117 24.41 -17.91 -10.86
N ALA A 118 24.02 -17.52 -12.05
CA ALA A 118 24.69 -17.97 -13.27
C ALA A 118 26.17 -17.54 -13.30
N ASP A 119 27.03 -18.40 -13.82
CA ASP A 119 28.46 -18.13 -13.98
C ASP A 119 28.79 -18.07 -15.48
N TRP A 120 28.24 -17.10 -16.15
CA TRP A 120 28.54 -16.77 -17.55
C TRP A 120 28.74 -15.28 -17.74
N ASP A 121 29.46 -14.91 -18.80
CA ASP A 121 29.70 -13.51 -19.14
C ASP A 121 28.42 -12.83 -19.59
N GLU A 122 28.11 -11.67 -19.04
CA GLU A 122 27.00 -10.80 -19.40
C GLU A 122 27.49 -9.37 -19.66
N ASP A 123 26.85 -8.68 -20.59
CA ASP A 123 27.06 -7.23 -20.74
C ASP A 123 26.32 -6.50 -19.60
N PRO A 124 27.02 -5.86 -18.65
CA PRO A 124 26.36 -5.17 -17.54
C PRO A 124 25.53 -3.97 -17.96
N ALA A 125 25.77 -3.42 -19.17
CA ALA A 125 25.03 -2.30 -19.72
C ALA A 125 23.86 -2.72 -20.64
N GLY A 126 23.89 -3.96 -21.13
CA GLY A 126 22.90 -4.52 -22.06
C GLY A 126 21.70 -5.17 -21.38
N GLU A 127 20.78 -5.66 -22.22
CA GLU A 127 19.74 -6.57 -21.78
C GLU A 127 20.35 -7.95 -21.51
N ARG A 128 19.90 -8.57 -20.42
CA ARG A 128 20.44 -9.84 -19.95
C ARG A 128 19.35 -10.90 -19.95
N ARG A 129 19.73 -12.12 -20.30
CA ARG A 129 18.82 -13.25 -20.31
C ARG A 129 18.57 -13.76 -18.89
N PRO A 130 17.31 -13.82 -18.41
CA PRO A 130 16.97 -14.42 -17.13
C PRO A 130 17.50 -15.84 -16.97
N ALA A 131 18.03 -16.15 -15.77
CA ALA A 131 18.58 -17.45 -15.47
C ALA A 131 17.54 -18.38 -14.82
N ARG A 132 17.75 -19.68 -15.01
CA ARG A 132 17.15 -20.72 -14.16
C ARG A 132 18.25 -21.38 -13.37
N VAL A 133 18.00 -21.65 -12.08
CA VAL A 133 18.90 -22.42 -11.23
C VAL A 133 18.19 -23.66 -10.72
N ARG A 134 18.92 -24.78 -10.52
CA ARG A 134 18.32 -26.02 -10.03
C ARG A 134 19.29 -26.86 -9.21
N LYS A 135 18.68 -27.73 -8.37
CA LYS A 135 19.37 -28.77 -7.59
C LYS A 135 18.55 -30.05 -7.58
N ASP A 136 19.17 -31.15 -7.99
CA ASP A 136 18.63 -32.50 -7.78
C ASP A 136 19.12 -33.03 -6.43
N PHE A 137 18.23 -33.67 -5.68
CA PHE A 137 18.55 -34.25 -4.36
C PHE A 137 17.69 -35.50 -4.11
N ARG A 138 18.02 -36.23 -3.03
CA ARG A 138 17.29 -37.43 -2.66
C ARG A 138 16.90 -37.38 -1.20
N LEU A 139 15.65 -37.74 -0.91
CA LEU A 139 15.13 -37.95 0.43
C LEU A 139 15.05 -39.44 0.70
N SER A 140 15.56 -39.88 1.86
CA SER A 140 15.71 -41.30 2.20
C SER A 140 14.46 -41.90 2.84
N ARG A 141 13.44 -41.04 3.16
CA ARG A 141 12.24 -41.45 3.90
C ARG A 141 11.07 -40.56 3.54
N PRO A 142 9.82 -40.95 3.88
CA PRO A 142 8.67 -40.10 3.78
C PRO A 142 8.86 -38.80 4.58
N VAL A 143 8.33 -37.69 4.02
CA VAL A 143 8.42 -36.36 4.58
C VAL A 143 7.25 -36.14 5.56
N ALA A 144 7.55 -35.84 6.82
CA ALA A 144 6.55 -35.42 7.79
C ALA A 144 6.18 -33.94 7.63
N ARG A 145 7.22 -33.11 7.42
CA ARG A 145 7.05 -31.67 7.24
C ARG A 145 8.22 -31.09 6.43
N ALA A 146 7.93 -30.07 5.60
CA ALA A 146 9.00 -29.35 4.91
C ALA A 146 8.68 -27.85 4.81
N ARG A 147 9.74 -27.04 4.96
CA ARG A 147 9.70 -25.59 4.83
C ARG A 147 10.76 -25.12 3.86
N LEU A 148 10.35 -24.24 2.95
CA LEU A 148 11.27 -23.53 2.07
C LEU A 148 11.34 -22.07 2.52
N TYR A 149 12.53 -21.63 2.90
CA TYR A 149 12.88 -20.22 3.13
C TYR A 149 13.63 -19.73 1.91
N VAL A 150 13.12 -18.68 1.25
CA VAL A 150 13.66 -18.26 -0.04
C VAL A 150 13.61 -16.75 -0.25
N THR A 151 14.68 -16.23 -0.86
CA THR A 151 14.80 -14.84 -1.34
C THR A 151 15.75 -14.76 -2.53
N ALA A 152 15.94 -13.57 -3.12
CA ALA A 152 16.82 -13.39 -4.26
C ALA A 152 17.39 -11.96 -4.31
N HIS A 153 18.57 -11.82 -4.91
CA HIS A 153 19.00 -10.56 -5.51
C HIS A 153 18.43 -10.48 -6.93
N GLY A 154 17.33 -9.78 -7.08
CA GLY A 154 16.44 -9.80 -8.24
C GLY A 154 15.06 -10.34 -7.89
N LEU A 155 14.32 -10.83 -8.88
CA LEU A 155 13.02 -11.49 -8.71
C LEU A 155 13.17 -13.00 -8.88
N TYR A 156 12.27 -13.78 -8.23
CA TYR A 156 12.28 -15.23 -8.34
C TYR A 156 10.88 -15.83 -8.37
N GLU A 157 10.76 -16.99 -9.00
CA GLU A 157 9.68 -17.96 -8.83
C GLU A 157 10.28 -19.35 -8.63
N VAL A 158 9.83 -20.13 -7.61
CA VAL A 158 10.34 -21.46 -7.31
C VAL A 158 9.41 -22.54 -7.82
N GLU A 159 9.99 -23.65 -8.30
CA GLU A 159 9.30 -24.89 -8.60
C GLU A 159 9.96 -26.07 -7.86
N ILE A 160 9.14 -26.95 -7.31
CA ILE A 160 9.60 -28.23 -6.73
C ILE A 160 8.88 -29.36 -7.50
N ASN A 161 9.68 -30.28 -8.09
CA ASN A 161 9.15 -31.40 -8.87
C ASN A 161 8.18 -30.99 -9.99
N GLY A 162 8.39 -29.80 -10.60
CA GLY A 162 7.55 -29.24 -11.66
C GLY A 162 6.31 -28.51 -11.18
N HIS A 163 6.14 -28.34 -9.87
CA HIS A 163 5.03 -27.60 -9.28
C HIS A 163 5.50 -26.26 -8.73
N ARG A 164 4.84 -25.16 -9.09
CA ARG A 164 5.12 -23.83 -8.57
C ARG A 164 4.89 -23.81 -7.05
N VAL A 165 5.81 -23.19 -6.31
CA VAL A 165 5.70 -22.92 -4.88
C VAL A 165 5.18 -21.50 -4.67
N GLY A 166 4.09 -21.39 -3.91
CA GLY A 166 3.45 -20.10 -3.65
C GLY A 166 2.73 -19.52 -4.87
N ASP A 167 2.08 -18.39 -4.67
CA ASP A 167 1.33 -17.66 -5.70
C ASP A 167 1.73 -16.18 -5.79
N GLU A 168 2.78 -15.80 -5.05
CA GLU A 168 3.31 -14.45 -5.03
C GLU A 168 3.89 -14.06 -6.39
N ALA A 169 3.74 -12.78 -6.72
CA ALA A 169 4.37 -12.16 -7.87
C ALA A 169 5.46 -11.18 -7.42
N LEU A 170 6.47 -10.99 -8.26
CA LEU A 170 7.58 -10.07 -8.05
C LEU A 170 8.31 -10.24 -6.70
N ALA A 171 8.29 -11.46 -6.14
CA ALA A 171 9.04 -11.78 -4.92
C ALA A 171 10.57 -11.65 -5.14
N PRO A 172 11.32 -11.17 -4.14
CA PRO A 172 10.97 -10.87 -2.75
C PRO A 172 10.37 -9.46 -2.55
N GLY A 173 10.17 -8.69 -3.62
CA GLY A 173 9.75 -7.31 -3.60
C GLY A 173 10.91 -6.32 -3.54
N TRP A 174 10.62 -5.03 -3.31
CA TRP A 174 11.60 -3.96 -3.26
C TRP A 174 11.79 -3.43 -1.84
N THR A 175 13.01 -3.54 -1.32
CA THR A 175 13.47 -2.96 -0.05
C THR A 175 14.80 -2.26 -0.30
N VAL A 176 15.34 -1.58 0.70
CA VAL A 176 16.72 -1.07 0.67
C VAL A 176 17.67 -2.27 0.80
N TYR A 177 17.91 -2.97 -0.32
CA TYR A 177 18.61 -4.26 -0.36
C TYR A 177 19.96 -4.32 0.36
N PRO A 178 20.79 -3.27 0.41
CA PRO A 178 22.01 -3.31 1.22
C PRO A 178 21.76 -3.53 2.71
N HIS A 179 20.64 -3.04 3.23
CA HIS A 179 20.33 -3.07 4.66
C HIS A 179 19.36 -4.18 5.05
N ARG A 180 18.40 -4.51 4.17
CA ARG A 180 17.44 -5.58 4.43
C ARG A 180 16.95 -6.21 3.12
N LEU A 181 16.82 -7.54 3.16
CA LEU A 181 16.28 -8.34 2.08
C LEU A 181 15.24 -9.30 2.65
N ARG A 182 13.99 -9.17 2.20
CA ARG A 182 12.90 -10.02 2.71
C ARG A 182 13.02 -11.42 2.16
N TYR A 183 12.80 -12.43 3.01
CA TYR A 183 12.60 -13.80 2.58
C TYR A 183 11.14 -14.23 2.77
N ARG A 184 10.70 -15.26 2.06
CA ARG A 184 9.41 -15.92 2.28
C ARG A 184 9.61 -17.32 2.82
N ALA A 185 8.66 -17.76 3.67
CA ALA A 185 8.57 -19.13 4.16
C ALA A 185 7.37 -19.82 3.54
N HIS A 186 7.55 -20.99 2.96
CA HIS A 186 6.50 -21.77 2.33
C HIS A 186 6.40 -23.17 2.92
N ASP A 187 5.18 -23.66 3.13
CA ASP A 187 4.95 -25.08 3.38
C ASP A 187 5.02 -25.85 2.05
N VAL A 188 6.04 -26.65 1.90
CA VAL A 188 6.29 -27.47 0.69
C VAL A 188 6.20 -28.95 0.94
N THR A 189 5.59 -29.36 2.06
CA THR A 189 5.49 -30.76 2.48
C THR A 189 4.90 -31.64 1.38
N THR A 190 3.81 -31.18 0.74
CA THR A 190 3.10 -31.93 -0.31
C THR A 190 3.80 -31.93 -1.67
N HIS A 191 4.82 -31.08 -1.86
CA HIS A 191 5.60 -31.01 -3.11
C HIS A 191 6.72 -32.05 -3.17
N LEU A 192 7.05 -32.70 -2.04
CA LEU A 192 8.17 -33.57 -1.90
C LEU A 192 7.74 -35.05 -1.84
N ALA A 193 8.62 -35.91 -2.35
CA ALA A 193 8.44 -37.38 -2.31
C ALA A 193 9.68 -38.07 -1.74
N GLU A 194 9.50 -39.26 -1.18
CA GLU A 194 10.65 -40.16 -0.91
C GLU A 194 11.35 -40.48 -2.23
N GLY A 195 12.68 -40.48 -2.23
CA GLY A 195 13.51 -40.75 -3.40
C GLY A 195 14.00 -39.45 -4.07
N ALA A 196 13.97 -39.42 -5.39
CA ALA A 196 14.50 -38.32 -6.18
C ALA A 196 13.55 -37.11 -6.16
N ASN A 197 14.10 -35.92 -5.94
CA ASN A 197 13.43 -34.65 -5.98
C ASN A 197 14.27 -33.61 -6.73
N THR A 198 13.65 -32.57 -7.23
CA THR A 198 14.30 -31.40 -7.82
C THR A 198 13.67 -30.13 -7.28
N VAL A 199 14.50 -29.18 -6.89
CA VAL A 199 14.10 -27.79 -6.65
C VAL A 199 14.76 -26.91 -7.70
N GLY A 200 13.99 -25.99 -8.28
CA GLY A 200 14.50 -25.03 -9.24
C GLY A 200 13.88 -23.67 -9.05
N ALA A 201 14.52 -22.63 -9.54
CA ALA A 201 14.00 -21.28 -9.52
C ALA A 201 14.27 -20.56 -10.85
N TRP A 202 13.28 -19.78 -11.29
CA TRP A 202 13.43 -18.73 -12.29
C TRP A 202 13.95 -17.49 -11.59
N LEU A 203 14.85 -16.77 -12.24
CA LEU A 203 15.41 -15.51 -11.72
C LEU A 203 15.23 -14.42 -12.77
N SER A 204 15.00 -13.18 -12.35
CA SER A 204 14.95 -12.00 -13.20
C SER A 204 15.54 -10.79 -12.50
N ASP A 205 15.86 -9.74 -13.27
CA ASP A 205 16.57 -8.55 -12.79
C ASP A 205 15.78 -7.76 -11.72
N GLY A 206 14.49 -7.51 -11.96
CA GLY A 206 13.64 -6.75 -11.09
C GLY A 206 14.22 -5.38 -10.69
N TRP A 207 13.96 -4.97 -9.46
CA TRP A 207 14.52 -3.72 -8.90
C TRP A 207 16.01 -3.80 -8.54
N TYR A 208 16.57 -5.00 -8.42
CA TYR A 208 17.96 -5.17 -7.97
C TYR A 208 18.97 -4.73 -9.02
N ARG A 209 18.82 -5.22 -10.25
CA ARG A 209 19.76 -4.93 -11.35
C ARG A 209 19.10 -4.48 -12.66
N GLY A 210 17.76 -4.50 -12.76
CA GLY A 210 17.00 -4.00 -13.90
C GLY A 210 17.08 -2.49 -14.04
N LYS A 211 16.46 -1.96 -15.09
CA LYS A 211 16.28 -0.51 -15.25
C LYS A 211 15.17 -0.01 -14.34
N TYR A 212 15.45 1.05 -13.58
CA TYR A 212 14.45 1.70 -12.73
C TYR A 212 14.79 3.16 -12.48
N GLY A 213 13.76 4.03 -12.30
CA GLY A 213 13.89 5.46 -12.11
C GLY A 213 13.53 6.25 -13.35
N PHE A 214 14.02 7.48 -13.44
CA PHE A 214 13.73 8.46 -14.49
C PHE A 214 14.55 8.27 -15.76
N ASP A 215 14.13 8.91 -16.87
CA ASP A 215 14.83 8.93 -18.15
C ASP A 215 15.17 7.51 -18.66
N GLY A 216 14.20 6.60 -18.57
CA GLY A 216 14.35 5.19 -18.93
C GLY A 216 15.04 4.33 -17.87
N GLY A 217 15.47 4.94 -16.77
CA GLY A 217 15.99 4.26 -15.58
C GLY A 217 17.47 3.93 -15.59
N THR A 218 17.99 3.73 -14.39
CA THR A 218 19.36 3.28 -14.11
C THR A 218 19.39 1.77 -13.88
N ARG A 219 20.40 1.09 -14.47
CA ARG A 219 20.65 -0.34 -14.24
C ARG A 219 21.57 -0.58 -13.06
N ASN A 220 21.51 -1.78 -12.51
CA ASN A 220 22.44 -2.26 -11.48
C ASN A 220 22.42 -1.41 -10.18
N ILE A 221 21.26 -0.93 -9.78
CA ILE A 221 21.10 -0.03 -8.63
C ILE A 221 21.75 -0.63 -7.36
N TYR A 222 21.61 -1.95 -7.15
CA TYR A 222 22.15 -2.62 -5.97
C TYR A 222 23.27 -3.61 -6.27
N GLY A 223 23.52 -3.92 -7.54
CA GLY A 223 24.57 -4.84 -7.96
C GLY A 223 24.35 -5.43 -9.34
N THR A 224 25.40 -6.08 -9.86
CA THR A 224 25.40 -6.71 -11.19
C THR A 224 24.99 -8.18 -11.16
N ASP A 225 25.03 -8.81 -9.98
CA ASP A 225 24.96 -10.27 -9.80
C ASP A 225 23.59 -10.71 -9.27
N GLN A 226 22.76 -11.19 -10.18
CA GLN A 226 21.51 -11.87 -9.83
C GLN A 226 21.79 -13.17 -9.09
N SER A 227 21.05 -13.47 -8.03
CA SER A 227 21.23 -14.72 -7.28
C SER A 227 19.99 -15.15 -6.49
N LEU A 228 19.88 -16.47 -6.28
CA LEU A 228 18.93 -17.10 -5.37
C LEU A 228 19.60 -17.39 -4.03
N ILE A 229 18.86 -17.22 -2.94
CA ILE A 229 19.19 -17.71 -1.59
C ILE A 229 17.99 -18.54 -1.13
N ALA A 230 18.16 -19.86 -1.04
CA ALA A 230 17.07 -20.77 -0.71
C ALA A 230 17.54 -21.86 0.24
N GLN A 231 16.75 -22.14 1.27
CA GLN A 231 16.98 -23.17 2.26
C GLN A 231 15.71 -23.98 2.45
N LEU A 232 15.75 -25.22 1.95
CA LEU A 232 14.69 -26.21 2.13
C LEU A 232 15.05 -27.09 3.32
N GLU A 233 14.19 -27.08 4.33
CA GLU A 233 14.31 -27.90 5.53
C GLU A 233 13.23 -28.97 5.56
N VAL A 234 13.63 -30.21 5.67
CA VAL A 234 12.77 -31.40 5.68
C VAL A 234 12.87 -32.09 7.03
N GLU A 235 11.75 -32.28 7.69
CA GLU A 235 11.61 -33.07 8.92
C GLU A 235 10.98 -34.43 8.58
N TYR A 236 11.60 -35.52 9.05
CA TYR A 236 11.10 -36.88 8.90
C TYR A 236 10.28 -37.29 10.13
N ASP A 237 9.50 -38.36 10.02
CA ASP A 237 8.63 -38.89 11.11
C ASP A 237 9.38 -39.21 12.42
N ASP A 238 10.68 -39.52 12.34
CA ASP A 238 11.50 -39.77 13.51
C ASP A 238 12.12 -38.51 14.14
N GLY A 239 11.76 -37.34 13.63
CA GLY A 239 12.23 -36.02 14.08
C GLY A 239 13.64 -35.67 13.61
N THR A 240 14.27 -36.50 12.74
CA THR A 240 15.52 -36.09 12.08
C THR A 240 15.25 -35.08 10.97
N THR A 241 16.24 -34.23 10.69
CA THR A 241 16.13 -33.16 9.68
C THR A 241 17.11 -33.34 8.53
N HIS A 242 16.73 -32.90 7.35
CA HIS A 242 17.60 -32.83 6.17
C HIS A 242 17.48 -31.42 5.57
N VAL A 243 18.61 -30.76 5.29
CA VAL A 243 18.65 -29.42 4.73
C VAL A 243 19.23 -29.47 3.32
N VAL A 244 18.51 -28.82 2.38
CA VAL A 244 18.97 -28.56 1.02
C VAL A 244 19.08 -27.06 0.85
N ALA A 245 20.29 -26.53 0.95
CA ALA A 245 20.55 -25.10 0.82
C ALA A 245 21.17 -24.75 -0.54
N THR A 246 21.08 -23.51 -0.96
CA THR A 246 21.84 -22.99 -2.10
C THR A 246 23.32 -22.98 -1.78
N ASP A 247 24.10 -23.64 -2.63
CA ASP A 247 25.57 -23.83 -2.54
C ASP A 247 26.20 -24.01 -3.93
N GLY A 248 27.52 -24.15 -4.01
CA GLY A 248 28.24 -24.32 -5.28
C GLY A 248 27.94 -25.63 -6.02
N THR A 249 27.09 -26.53 -5.51
CA THR A 249 26.67 -27.74 -6.20
C THR A 249 25.41 -27.58 -7.04
N TRP A 250 24.77 -26.42 -6.97
CA TRP A 250 23.65 -26.04 -7.86
C TRP A 250 24.14 -25.83 -9.29
N LYS A 251 23.22 -25.80 -10.21
CA LYS A 251 23.47 -25.57 -11.63
C LYS A 251 22.58 -24.45 -12.16
N ALA A 252 23.08 -23.73 -13.18
CA ALA A 252 22.36 -22.70 -13.88
C ALA A 252 22.24 -23.00 -15.36
N ALA A 253 21.14 -22.54 -15.98
CA ALA A 253 20.94 -22.55 -17.42
C ALA A 253 20.10 -21.35 -17.87
N PRO A 254 20.24 -20.86 -19.10
CA PRO A 254 19.29 -19.87 -19.64
C PRO A 254 17.92 -20.52 -19.83
N GLY A 255 16.85 -19.71 -19.62
CA GLY A 255 15.47 -20.13 -19.80
C GLY A 255 14.87 -19.69 -21.15
N PRO A 256 13.57 -19.94 -21.37
CA PRO A 256 12.81 -19.43 -22.50
C PRO A 256 12.53 -17.91 -22.45
N ILE A 257 12.67 -17.27 -21.30
CA ILE A 257 12.62 -15.82 -21.19
C ILE A 257 13.92 -15.26 -21.78
N LEU A 258 13.80 -14.50 -22.87
CA LEU A 258 14.96 -13.91 -23.55
C LEU A 258 15.36 -12.58 -22.92
N THR A 259 14.37 -11.75 -22.58
CA THR A 259 14.52 -10.47 -21.89
C THR A 259 13.36 -10.27 -20.91
N SER A 260 13.60 -9.56 -19.82
CA SER A 260 12.57 -9.18 -18.86
C SER A 260 12.96 -7.93 -18.12
N GLY A 261 12.04 -6.96 -18.05
CA GLY A 261 12.20 -5.71 -17.35
C GLY A 261 10.86 -5.15 -16.88
N LEU A 262 10.89 -4.38 -15.79
CA LEU A 262 9.68 -3.79 -15.21
C LEU A 262 9.08 -2.72 -16.13
N TYR A 263 9.91 -2.02 -16.92
CA TYR A 263 9.48 -1.00 -17.86
C TYR A 263 9.28 -1.53 -19.27
N GLU A 264 10.16 -2.46 -19.68
CA GLU A 264 10.19 -2.98 -21.02
C GLU A 264 9.09 -4.01 -21.27
N GLY A 265 8.86 -4.90 -20.30
CA GLY A 265 8.05 -6.09 -20.46
C GLY A 265 8.88 -7.36 -20.58
N GLU A 266 8.30 -8.45 -21.07
CA GLU A 266 8.92 -9.77 -21.16
C GLU A 266 8.89 -10.30 -22.60
N THR A 267 10.03 -10.85 -23.08
CA THR A 267 10.09 -11.63 -24.31
C THR A 267 10.27 -13.10 -23.98
N PHE A 268 9.30 -13.94 -24.39
CA PHE A 268 9.29 -15.37 -24.13
C PHE A 268 9.31 -16.18 -25.46
N ASP A 269 10.26 -17.09 -25.58
CA ASP A 269 10.33 -18.02 -26.73
C ASP A 269 9.89 -19.43 -26.29
N ALA A 270 8.65 -19.78 -26.60
CA ALA A 270 8.06 -21.07 -26.22
C ALA A 270 8.77 -22.26 -26.87
N ARG A 271 9.54 -22.08 -27.96
CA ARG A 271 10.34 -23.16 -28.59
C ARG A 271 11.48 -23.62 -27.67
N LEU A 272 11.91 -22.78 -26.73
CA LEU A 272 12.98 -23.06 -25.76
C LEU A 272 12.42 -23.55 -24.40
N HIS A 273 11.10 -23.66 -24.29
CA HIS A 273 10.46 -24.06 -23.04
C HIS A 273 10.41 -25.58 -22.89
N ASP A 274 11.13 -26.10 -21.88
CA ASP A 274 10.98 -27.47 -21.40
C ASP A 274 10.15 -27.44 -20.10
N PRO A 275 8.89 -27.91 -20.10
CA PRO A 275 8.05 -27.90 -18.90
C PRO A 275 8.55 -28.85 -17.79
N ALA A 276 9.42 -29.81 -18.14
CA ALA A 276 9.97 -30.76 -17.19
C ALA A 276 11.28 -30.29 -16.51
N TRP A 277 11.76 -29.08 -16.84
CA TRP A 277 13.08 -28.57 -16.42
C TRP A 277 13.34 -28.66 -14.91
N ALA A 278 12.33 -28.52 -14.06
CA ALA A 278 12.40 -28.60 -12.61
C ALA A 278 11.90 -29.95 -12.05
N THR A 279 11.99 -31.04 -12.82
CA THR A 279 11.60 -32.37 -12.41
C THR A 279 12.80 -33.33 -12.35
N PRO A 280 12.75 -34.40 -11.55
CA PRO A 280 13.80 -35.42 -11.50
C PRO A 280 14.03 -36.12 -12.86
N SER A 281 13.01 -36.18 -13.74
CA SER A 281 13.12 -36.78 -15.06
C SER A 281 14.02 -36.00 -16.01
N ALA A 282 14.22 -34.71 -15.78
CA ALA A 282 15.10 -33.84 -16.55
C ALA A 282 16.55 -33.84 -16.03
N ALA A 283 16.89 -34.70 -15.07
CA ALA A 283 18.26 -34.82 -14.56
C ALA A 283 19.21 -35.25 -15.67
N GLY A 284 20.24 -34.41 -15.92
CA GLY A 284 21.25 -34.66 -16.98
C GLY A 284 20.84 -34.24 -18.39
N THR A 285 19.67 -33.63 -18.59
CA THR A 285 19.27 -33.04 -19.88
C THR A 285 19.52 -31.53 -19.88
N GLY A 286 19.86 -30.96 -21.04
CA GLY A 286 20.11 -29.53 -21.23
C GLY A 286 21.53 -29.06 -20.85
N ASP A 287 21.86 -27.81 -21.21
CA ASP A 287 23.20 -27.20 -21.07
C ASP A 287 23.35 -26.53 -19.68
N TRP A 288 23.25 -27.33 -18.61
CA TRP A 288 23.41 -26.88 -17.25
C TRP A 288 24.88 -26.69 -16.86
N THR A 289 25.25 -25.48 -16.45
CA THR A 289 26.59 -25.11 -15.99
C THR A 289 26.62 -24.98 -14.44
N PRO A 290 27.82 -25.10 -13.82
CA PRO A 290 27.97 -24.74 -12.41
C PRO A 290 27.50 -23.31 -12.13
N VAL A 291 27.02 -23.05 -10.91
CA VAL A 291 26.71 -21.71 -10.44
C VAL A 291 27.97 -21.04 -9.86
N ARG A 292 28.03 -19.71 -9.88
CA ARG A 292 28.88 -18.95 -8.98
C ARG A 292 28.18 -18.80 -7.63
N THR A 293 28.97 -18.69 -6.56
CA THR A 293 28.48 -18.38 -5.20
C THR A 293 28.85 -16.94 -4.84
N GLY A 294 27.94 -16.26 -4.18
CA GLY A 294 28.14 -14.93 -3.62
C GLY A 294 28.21 -14.93 -2.09
N VAL A 295 28.27 -13.73 -1.52
CA VAL A 295 28.23 -13.51 -0.08
C VAL A 295 27.09 -12.53 0.25
N ARG A 296 26.33 -12.87 1.27
CA ARG A 296 25.31 -11.98 1.87
C ARG A 296 25.41 -12.13 3.38
N ASP A 297 25.34 -11.02 4.12
CA ASP A 297 25.20 -11.06 5.58
C ASP A 297 23.81 -11.59 5.94
N PRO A 298 23.69 -12.78 6.56
CA PRO A 298 22.39 -13.32 6.92
C PRO A 298 21.61 -12.46 7.93
N ALA A 299 22.27 -11.58 8.69
CA ALA A 299 21.61 -10.65 9.61
C ALA A 299 20.72 -9.62 8.88
N THR A 300 20.91 -9.45 7.57
CA THR A 300 20.09 -8.59 6.72
C THR A 300 18.88 -9.30 6.08
N LEU A 301 18.75 -10.62 6.29
CA LEU A 301 17.61 -11.40 5.81
C LEU A 301 16.47 -11.28 6.83
N VAL A 302 15.33 -10.72 6.41
CA VAL A 302 14.22 -10.43 7.31
C VAL A 302 12.92 -11.06 6.82
N ALA A 303 12.06 -11.48 7.74
CA ALA A 303 10.71 -11.91 7.40
C ALA A 303 9.82 -10.71 7.01
N PRO A 304 8.74 -10.95 6.25
CA PRO A 304 7.81 -9.89 5.85
C PRO A 304 6.98 -9.38 7.03
N LEU A 305 6.55 -8.11 6.96
CA LEU A 305 5.63 -7.49 7.91
C LEU A 305 4.20 -7.36 7.35
N GLY A 306 4.01 -7.65 6.07
CA GLY A 306 2.73 -7.51 5.38
C GLY A 306 2.51 -8.57 4.31
N PRO A 307 1.33 -8.55 3.66
CA PRO A 307 0.97 -9.51 2.62
C PRO A 307 1.84 -9.32 1.36
N PRO A 308 2.00 -10.38 0.55
CA PRO A 308 2.72 -10.31 -0.72
C PRO A 308 1.87 -9.68 -1.84
N VAL A 309 2.51 -9.38 -2.97
CA VAL A 309 1.84 -9.09 -4.22
C VAL A 309 1.28 -10.39 -4.80
N ARG A 310 -0.01 -10.37 -5.19
CA ARG A 310 -0.72 -11.50 -5.80
C ARG A 310 -1.63 -11.06 -6.94
N CYS A 311 -2.04 -12.01 -7.77
CA CYS A 311 -3.20 -11.83 -8.63
C CYS A 311 -4.47 -11.86 -7.77
N THR A 312 -5.20 -10.75 -7.74
CA THR A 312 -6.39 -10.60 -6.87
C THR A 312 -7.70 -10.64 -7.67
N GLU A 313 -7.64 -10.39 -8.98
CA GLU A 313 -8.82 -10.32 -9.84
C GLU A 313 -8.46 -10.63 -11.29
N GLU A 314 -9.43 -11.13 -12.06
CA GLU A 314 -9.31 -11.38 -13.50
C GLU A 314 -10.42 -10.62 -14.24
N ILE A 315 -10.05 -9.83 -15.25
CA ILE A 315 -10.96 -8.97 -16.01
C ILE A 315 -10.90 -9.37 -17.49
N ALA A 316 -12.06 -9.73 -18.04
CA ALA A 316 -12.21 -9.95 -19.48
C ALA A 316 -12.32 -8.60 -20.20
N PRO A 317 -11.87 -8.50 -21.47
CA PRO A 317 -12.11 -7.29 -22.26
C PRO A 317 -13.61 -7.07 -22.47
N VAL A 318 -14.06 -5.83 -22.29
CA VAL A 318 -15.45 -5.42 -22.55
C VAL A 318 -15.67 -5.18 -24.03
N GLU A 319 -14.59 -4.90 -24.78
CA GLU A 319 -14.61 -4.72 -26.24
C GLU A 319 -13.30 -5.25 -26.85
N VAL A 320 -13.43 -5.90 -27.99
CA VAL A 320 -12.32 -6.35 -28.86
C VAL A 320 -12.60 -5.86 -30.27
N THR A 321 -11.80 -4.92 -30.76
CA THR A 321 -11.93 -4.33 -32.08
C THR A 321 -10.77 -4.79 -32.96
N ARG A 322 -11.04 -5.33 -34.18
CA ARG A 322 -10.03 -5.60 -35.17
C ARG A 322 -9.83 -4.37 -36.05
N THR A 323 -8.62 -3.84 -36.10
CA THR A 323 -8.27 -2.69 -36.92
C THR A 323 -8.07 -3.09 -38.40
N GLY A 324 -8.10 -2.11 -39.29
CA GLY A 324 -7.99 -2.38 -40.76
C GLY A 324 -6.66 -3.00 -41.22
N ASP A 325 -5.61 -2.86 -40.42
CA ASP A 325 -4.27 -3.47 -40.62
C ASP A 325 -4.09 -4.81 -39.90
N GLY A 326 -5.15 -5.33 -39.24
CA GLY A 326 -5.20 -6.66 -38.66
C GLY A 326 -4.74 -6.74 -37.19
N ARG A 327 -4.47 -5.64 -36.55
CA ARG A 327 -4.24 -5.56 -35.10
C ARG A 327 -5.55 -5.77 -34.34
N HIS A 328 -5.46 -6.22 -33.07
CA HIS A 328 -6.61 -6.32 -32.17
C HIS A 328 -6.42 -5.33 -31.03
N LEU A 329 -7.35 -4.36 -30.90
CA LEU A 329 -7.43 -3.42 -29.80
C LEU A 329 -8.47 -3.91 -28.79
N LEU A 330 -8.07 -4.00 -27.51
CA LEU A 330 -8.89 -4.47 -26.40
C LEU A 330 -9.11 -3.33 -25.42
N ASP A 331 -10.37 -3.09 -25.00
CA ASP A 331 -10.73 -2.25 -23.84
C ASP A 331 -11.15 -3.16 -22.69
N PHE A 332 -10.53 -3.02 -21.54
CA PHE A 332 -10.90 -3.75 -20.33
C PHE A 332 -11.93 -2.99 -19.47
N GLY A 333 -12.32 -1.78 -19.86
CA GLY A 333 -13.30 -0.96 -19.16
C GLY A 333 -12.78 -0.33 -17.87
N GLN A 334 -11.61 -0.75 -17.40
CA GLN A 334 -10.97 -0.31 -16.16
C GLN A 334 -9.46 -0.12 -16.35
N ASN A 335 -8.91 1.02 -15.94
CA ASN A 335 -7.46 1.20 -15.82
C ASN A 335 -6.97 0.40 -14.61
N LEU A 336 -6.05 -0.53 -14.83
CA LEU A 336 -5.58 -1.51 -13.85
C LEU A 336 -4.07 -1.68 -13.92
N VAL A 337 -3.51 -2.38 -12.93
CA VAL A 337 -2.11 -2.83 -12.96
C VAL A 337 -2.08 -4.34 -13.01
N GLY A 338 -1.32 -4.87 -13.98
CA GLY A 338 -1.35 -6.31 -14.17
C GLY A 338 -0.62 -6.80 -15.40
N ARG A 339 -1.05 -7.97 -15.87
CA ARG A 339 -0.52 -8.70 -17.01
C ARG A 339 -1.65 -9.25 -17.86
N LEU A 340 -1.37 -9.49 -19.14
CA LEU A 340 -2.28 -10.25 -19.98
C LEU A 340 -1.96 -11.74 -19.91
N ARG A 341 -2.97 -12.56 -19.58
CA ARG A 341 -2.94 -14.00 -19.79
C ARG A 341 -3.64 -14.28 -21.11
N ILE A 342 -2.95 -14.97 -22.01
CA ILE A 342 -3.48 -15.32 -23.32
C ILE A 342 -3.47 -16.85 -23.53
N THR A 343 -4.46 -17.35 -24.27
CA THR A 343 -4.48 -18.75 -24.75
C THR A 343 -4.53 -18.74 -26.25
N VAL A 344 -3.47 -19.20 -26.89
CA VAL A 344 -3.26 -19.08 -28.33
C VAL A 344 -2.70 -20.37 -28.92
N ASP A 345 -3.07 -20.68 -30.16
CA ASP A 345 -2.53 -21.78 -30.97
C ASP A 345 -2.12 -21.24 -32.34
N GLY A 346 -0.97 -21.67 -32.85
CA GLY A 346 -0.47 -21.21 -34.11
C GLY A 346 0.86 -21.84 -34.53
N PRO A 347 1.35 -21.60 -35.77
CA PRO A 347 2.59 -22.16 -36.24
C PRO A 347 3.82 -21.78 -35.40
N ALA A 348 4.83 -22.69 -35.38
CA ALA A 348 6.10 -22.41 -34.73
C ALA A 348 6.76 -21.14 -35.31
N GLY A 349 7.28 -20.29 -34.41
CA GLY A 349 7.92 -19.03 -34.77
C GLY A 349 6.95 -17.86 -35.00
N THR A 350 5.62 -18.07 -34.91
CA THR A 350 4.67 -16.97 -34.90
C THR A 350 4.96 -16.07 -33.67
N THR A 351 5.14 -14.78 -33.93
CA THR A 351 5.46 -13.80 -32.89
C THR A 351 4.22 -12.93 -32.61
N LEU A 352 3.78 -12.95 -31.35
CA LEU A 352 2.74 -12.07 -30.85
C LEU A 352 3.41 -10.93 -30.07
N THR A 353 2.94 -9.71 -30.29
CA THR A 353 3.37 -8.53 -29.52
C THR A 353 2.15 -7.92 -28.85
N LEU A 354 2.25 -7.72 -27.53
CA LEU A 354 1.22 -7.17 -26.68
C LEU A 354 1.70 -5.81 -26.17
N ARG A 355 1.00 -4.73 -26.54
CA ARG A 355 1.31 -3.35 -26.12
C ARG A 355 0.24 -2.86 -25.18
N HIS A 356 0.60 -2.05 -24.21
CA HIS A 356 -0.28 -1.59 -23.14
C HIS A 356 -0.30 -0.07 -23.06
N ALA A 357 -1.49 0.52 -22.77
CA ALA A 357 -1.62 1.95 -22.48
C ALA A 357 -2.86 2.23 -21.61
N GLU A 358 -2.82 3.33 -20.86
CA GLU A 358 -3.92 3.75 -19.98
C GLU A 358 -5.10 4.36 -20.74
N VAL A 359 -4.83 5.06 -21.83
CA VAL A 359 -5.83 5.83 -22.63
C VAL A 359 -5.57 5.71 -24.11
N LEU A 360 -6.58 6.05 -24.89
CA LEU A 360 -6.48 6.20 -26.35
C LEU A 360 -6.41 7.67 -26.74
N GLN A 361 -5.72 7.96 -27.85
CA GLN A 361 -5.81 9.22 -28.56
C GLN A 361 -6.04 8.93 -30.04
N ASP A 362 -7.07 9.55 -30.66
CA ASP A 362 -7.45 9.32 -32.06
C ASP A 362 -7.70 7.83 -32.41
N GLY A 363 -8.16 7.04 -31.41
CA GLY A 363 -8.41 5.60 -31.56
C GLY A 363 -7.21 4.69 -31.48
N GLU A 364 -6.01 5.21 -31.24
CA GLU A 364 -4.75 4.48 -31.07
C GLU A 364 -4.27 4.53 -29.62
N LEU A 365 -3.40 3.57 -29.23
CA LEU A 365 -2.78 3.59 -27.90
C LEU A 365 -1.96 4.88 -27.69
N ALA A 366 -2.28 5.63 -26.65
CA ALA A 366 -1.51 6.81 -26.27
C ALA A 366 -0.29 6.42 -25.42
N THR A 367 0.86 6.30 -26.03
CA THR A 367 2.11 5.85 -25.38
C THR A 367 2.94 6.97 -24.76
N ARG A 368 2.67 8.23 -25.09
CA ARG A 368 3.40 9.37 -24.51
C ARG A 368 3.37 9.42 -22.96
N PRO A 369 2.24 9.09 -22.26
CA PRO A 369 2.22 9.02 -20.81
C PRO A 369 3.11 7.92 -20.19
N LEU A 370 3.57 6.96 -20.99
CA LEU A 370 4.52 5.93 -20.56
C LEU A 370 5.96 6.44 -20.47
N ARG A 371 6.25 7.61 -21.06
CA ARG A 371 7.60 8.16 -21.22
C ARG A 371 8.52 7.13 -21.91
N GLU A 372 9.62 6.71 -21.25
CA GLU A 372 10.57 5.73 -21.78
C GLU A 372 10.24 4.26 -21.45
N ALA A 373 9.15 4.00 -20.68
CA ALA A 373 8.68 2.63 -20.45
C ALA A 373 7.92 2.12 -21.67
N THR A 374 8.47 1.10 -22.37
CA THR A 374 7.88 0.59 -23.60
C THR A 374 6.61 -0.21 -23.38
N SER A 375 6.49 -0.90 -22.23
CA SER A 375 5.31 -1.69 -21.79
C SER A 375 4.86 -2.70 -22.86
N VAL A 376 5.81 -3.53 -23.38
CA VAL A 376 5.59 -4.47 -24.48
C VAL A 376 5.98 -5.88 -24.08
N ASP A 377 5.03 -6.81 -24.15
CA ASP A 377 5.33 -8.24 -24.03
C ASP A 377 5.36 -8.93 -25.37
N THR A 378 6.24 -9.92 -25.54
CA THR A 378 6.40 -10.67 -26.79
C THR A 378 6.38 -12.17 -26.51
N LEU A 379 5.53 -12.90 -27.24
CA LEU A 379 5.48 -14.36 -27.22
C LEU A 379 5.81 -14.94 -28.58
N ILE A 380 6.79 -15.85 -28.64
CA ILE A 380 7.12 -16.63 -29.82
C ILE A 380 6.58 -18.04 -29.63
N LEU A 381 5.66 -18.50 -30.52
CA LEU A 381 4.98 -19.77 -30.39
C LEU A 381 5.88 -20.96 -30.74
N SER A 382 5.68 -22.07 -30.01
CA SER A 382 6.37 -23.35 -30.31
C SER A 382 5.75 -24.14 -31.44
N GLY A 383 4.48 -23.95 -31.78
CA GLY A 383 3.76 -24.75 -32.76
C GLY A 383 3.38 -26.17 -32.30
N THR A 384 3.41 -26.43 -30.97
CA THR A 384 3.09 -27.76 -30.41
C THR A 384 1.63 -27.89 -29.95
N GLY A 385 0.78 -26.96 -30.31
CA GLY A 385 -0.63 -26.89 -29.94
C GLY A 385 -0.94 -25.68 -29.04
N PRO A 386 -2.14 -25.61 -28.47
CA PRO A 386 -2.58 -24.47 -27.64
C PRO A 386 -1.63 -24.22 -26.48
N LEU A 387 -1.25 -22.94 -26.29
CA LEU A 387 -0.41 -22.46 -25.19
C LEU A 387 -1.16 -21.41 -24.40
N THR A 388 -1.26 -21.61 -23.08
CA THR A 388 -1.64 -20.53 -22.15
C THR A 388 -0.36 -19.91 -21.60
N TRP A 389 -0.22 -18.60 -21.78
CA TRP A 389 0.96 -17.86 -21.35
C TRP A 389 0.59 -16.54 -20.69
N GLU A 390 1.43 -16.15 -19.76
CA GLU A 390 1.41 -14.87 -19.04
C GLU A 390 2.86 -14.50 -18.72
N PRO A 391 3.30 -13.22 -18.87
CA PRO A 391 4.64 -12.79 -18.45
C PRO A 391 4.80 -12.95 -16.94
N ARG A 392 6.07 -13.21 -16.48
CA ARG A 392 6.34 -13.55 -15.08
C ARG A 392 6.83 -12.38 -14.24
N PHE A 393 7.76 -11.57 -14.80
CA PHE A 393 8.59 -10.67 -14.02
C PHE A 393 8.42 -9.20 -14.43
N THR A 394 7.25 -8.84 -14.90
CA THR A 394 6.85 -7.47 -15.25
C THR A 394 5.44 -7.18 -14.79
N LEU A 395 5.06 -5.92 -14.73
CA LEU A 395 3.69 -5.42 -14.58
C LEU A 395 3.51 -4.16 -15.41
N HIS A 396 2.32 -3.99 -15.98
CA HIS A 396 1.93 -2.82 -16.74
C HIS A 396 0.72 -2.13 -16.13
N GLY A 397 0.68 -0.79 -16.22
CA GLY A 397 -0.51 0.00 -15.94
C GLY A 397 -1.27 0.26 -17.25
N PHE A 398 -2.52 -0.22 -17.37
CA PHE A 398 -3.26 -0.10 -18.61
C PHE A 398 -4.77 -0.26 -18.42
N ARG A 399 -5.53 0.36 -19.32
CA ARG A 399 -6.93 0.02 -19.62
C ARG A 399 -7.05 -0.63 -20.98
N TYR A 400 -6.17 -0.25 -21.91
CA TYR A 400 -6.19 -0.71 -23.29
C TYR A 400 -4.97 -1.55 -23.58
N ALA A 401 -5.16 -2.59 -24.40
CA ALA A 401 -4.06 -3.37 -24.94
C ALA A 401 -4.23 -3.57 -26.43
N GLU A 402 -3.11 -3.64 -27.16
CA GLU A 402 -3.06 -3.95 -28.58
C GLU A 402 -2.28 -5.23 -28.80
N ILE A 403 -2.85 -6.16 -29.53
CA ILE A 403 -2.18 -7.43 -29.89
C ILE A 403 -1.97 -7.48 -31.39
N THR A 404 -0.71 -7.70 -31.79
CA THR A 404 -0.32 -7.96 -33.17
C THR A 404 0.18 -9.40 -33.35
N GLY A 405 0.14 -9.91 -34.56
CA GLY A 405 0.62 -11.27 -34.88
C GLY A 405 -0.30 -12.39 -34.46
N TRP A 406 -1.52 -12.10 -34.00
CA TRP A 406 -2.48 -13.12 -33.59
C TRP A 406 -2.89 -14.02 -34.74
N PRO A 407 -2.77 -15.37 -34.64
CA PRO A 407 -3.12 -16.29 -35.71
C PRO A 407 -4.65 -16.48 -35.78
N GLY A 408 -5.27 -15.94 -36.85
CA GLY A 408 -6.72 -16.03 -37.06
C GLY A 408 -7.53 -14.94 -36.33
N ASP A 409 -8.74 -15.28 -35.92
CA ASP A 409 -9.61 -14.35 -35.20
C ASP A 409 -9.46 -14.51 -33.66
N LEU A 410 -9.38 -13.40 -32.96
CA LEU A 410 -9.26 -13.38 -31.54
C LEU A 410 -10.66 -13.41 -30.88
N ALA A 411 -10.93 -14.44 -30.09
CA ALA A 411 -12.14 -14.55 -29.30
C ALA A 411 -11.93 -13.96 -27.88
N ALA A 412 -12.93 -13.25 -27.35
CA ALA A 412 -12.82 -12.55 -26.05
C ALA A 412 -12.35 -13.45 -24.89
N GLY A 413 -12.74 -14.72 -24.86
CA GLY A 413 -12.31 -15.67 -23.82
C GLY A 413 -10.84 -16.14 -23.92
N GLN A 414 -10.09 -15.72 -24.93
CA GLN A 414 -8.68 -16.10 -25.13
C GLN A 414 -7.70 -15.10 -24.47
N VAL A 415 -8.19 -13.96 -24.02
CA VAL A 415 -7.38 -12.93 -23.34
C VAL A 415 -8.06 -12.49 -22.07
N THR A 416 -7.30 -12.39 -20.99
CA THR A 416 -7.77 -11.93 -19.68
C THR A 416 -6.69 -11.02 -19.07
N ALA A 417 -7.09 -9.85 -18.58
CA ALA A 417 -6.22 -9.04 -17.76
C ALA A 417 -6.22 -9.59 -16.32
N ARG A 418 -5.07 -9.88 -15.78
CA ARG A 418 -4.87 -10.31 -14.40
C ARG A 418 -4.38 -9.14 -13.58
N VAL A 419 -5.15 -8.76 -12.57
CA VAL A 419 -4.88 -7.62 -11.69
C VAL A 419 -3.94 -8.04 -10.58
N TYR A 420 -2.83 -7.32 -10.42
CA TYR A 420 -1.83 -7.57 -9.40
C TYR A 420 -1.68 -6.35 -8.48
N HIS A 421 -1.70 -6.59 -7.19
CA HIS A 421 -1.32 -5.62 -6.14
C HIS A 421 -0.97 -6.37 -4.85
N THR A 422 -0.43 -5.66 -3.86
CA THR A 422 -0.26 -6.25 -2.52
C THR A 422 -1.62 -6.66 -1.99
N ASP A 423 -1.74 -7.95 -1.59
CA ASP A 423 -3.00 -8.59 -1.21
C ASP A 423 -3.48 -8.14 0.18
N MET A 424 -3.67 -6.83 0.32
CA MET A 424 -4.21 -6.22 1.54
C MET A 424 -5.71 -6.48 1.64
N ARG A 425 -6.17 -6.85 2.83
CA ARG A 425 -7.60 -7.02 3.11
C ARG A 425 -8.32 -5.68 2.99
N ARG A 426 -9.38 -5.62 2.17
CA ARG A 426 -10.24 -4.43 2.11
C ARG A 426 -10.99 -4.26 3.43
N THR A 427 -11.01 -3.03 3.95
CA THR A 427 -11.63 -2.68 5.24
C THR A 427 -12.65 -1.56 5.15
N GLY A 428 -12.65 -0.76 4.07
CA GLY A 428 -13.53 0.39 3.92
C GLY A 428 -14.38 0.38 2.66
N TRP A 429 -15.66 0.75 2.81
CA TRP A 429 -16.65 0.89 1.73
C TRP A 429 -17.45 2.16 1.93
N PHE A 430 -17.81 2.81 0.82
CA PHE A 430 -18.65 4.01 0.80
C PHE A 430 -19.55 4.00 -0.44
N GLU A 431 -20.77 4.42 -0.26
CA GLU A 431 -21.75 4.64 -1.32
C GLU A 431 -22.69 5.78 -0.92
N CYS A 432 -23.16 6.57 -1.88
CA CYS A 432 -24.13 7.65 -1.64
C CYS A 432 -25.10 7.78 -2.82
N SER A 433 -26.07 8.70 -2.71
CA SER A 433 -27.09 8.94 -3.74
C SER A 433 -26.57 9.56 -5.03
N ASP A 434 -25.32 10.05 -5.07
CA ASP A 434 -24.72 10.64 -6.28
C ASP A 434 -23.81 9.61 -6.98
N PRO A 435 -24.14 9.19 -8.22
CA PRO A 435 -23.37 8.18 -8.94
C PRO A 435 -21.97 8.64 -9.35
N LEU A 436 -21.75 9.97 -9.55
CA LEU A 436 -20.41 10.47 -9.90
C LEU A 436 -19.47 10.42 -8.68
N VAL A 437 -20.00 10.71 -7.49
CA VAL A 437 -19.24 10.57 -6.22
C VAL A 437 -18.91 9.10 -5.94
N ASN A 438 -19.83 8.17 -6.20
CA ASN A 438 -19.57 6.73 -6.09
C ASN A 438 -18.47 6.31 -7.06
N ARG A 439 -18.51 6.80 -8.31
CA ARG A 439 -17.44 6.50 -9.28
C ARG A 439 -16.11 7.11 -8.88
N LEU A 440 -16.09 8.33 -8.33
CA LEU A 440 -14.89 8.94 -7.77
C LEU A 440 -14.28 8.05 -6.69
N HIS A 441 -15.09 7.57 -5.74
CA HIS A 441 -14.63 6.68 -4.67
C HIS A 441 -14.04 5.37 -5.23
N GLU A 442 -14.69 4.75 -6.23
CA GLU A 442 -14.14 3.56 -6.89
C GLU A 442 -12.82 3.86 -7.62
N ASN A 443 -12.69 5.03 -8.25
CA ASN A 443 -11.42 5.46 -8.87
C ASN A 443 -10.29 5.57 -7.83
N VAL A 444 -10.58 6.04 -6.61
CA VAL A 444 -9.61 6.08 -5.52
C VAL A 444 -9.15 4.67 -5.13
N VAL A 445 -10.10 3.74 -4.99
CA VAL A 445 -9.81 2.33 -4.68
C VAL A 445 -8.92 1.70 -5.75
N TRP A 446 -9.24 1.90 -7.03
CA TRP A 446 -8.46 1.37 -8.14
C TRP A 446 -7.06 2.00 -8.24
N SER A 447 -6.94 3.30 -7.95
CA SER A 447 -5.63 3.95 -7.91
C SER A 447 -4.76 3.45 -6.76
N MET A 448 -5.33 3.21 -5.58
CA MET A 448 -4.60 2.58 -4.48
C MET A 448 -4.13 1.16 -4.88
N ARG A 449 -5.02 0.32 -5.41
CA ARG A 449 -4.65 -1.03 -5.87
C ARG A 449 -3.52 -0.99 -6.91
N GLY A 450 -3.59 -0.07 -7.88
CA GLY A 450 -2.59 0.03 -8.94
C GLY A 450 -1.22 0.52 -8.47
N ASN A 451 -1.16 1.27 -7.37
CA ASN A 451 0.08 1.88 -6.88
C ASN A 451 0.66 1.20 -5.63
N PHE A 452 -0.12 0.36 -4.93
CA PHE A 452 0.39 -0.40 -3.77
C PHE A 452 0.85 -1.80 -4.21
N VAL A 453 1.95 -1.83 -4.96
CA VAL A 453 2.60 -3.04 -5.44
C VAL A 453 3.92 -3.19 -4.70
N ASP A 454 3.87 -3.85 -3.56
CA ASP A 454 4.96 -4.07 -2.60
C ASP A 454 5.37 -2.83 -1.79
N LEU A 455 5.28 -1.65 -2.36
CA LEU A 455 5.44 -0.35 -1.72
C LEU A 455 4.49 0.68 -2.37
N PRO A 456 4.22 1.84 -1.74
CA PRO A 456 3.29 2.84 -2.28
C PRO A 456 3.98 3.70 -3.34
N THR A 457 3.93 3.28 -4.62
CA THR A 457 4.48 4.04 -5.74
C THR A 457 3.52 5.14 -6.20
N ASP A 458 4.05 6.20 -6.79
CA ASP A 458 3.31 7.34 -7.32
C ASP A 458 2.46 6.98 -8.55
N CYS A 459 3.02 6.19 -9.44
CA CYS A 459 2.43 5.78 -10.70
C CYS A 459 2.83 4.35 -11.06
N PRO A 460 2.01 3.61 -11.85
CA PRO A 460 2.31 2.21 -12.16
C PRO A 460 2.79 1.96 -13.59
N GLN A 461 2.69 2.92 -14.53
CA GLN A 461 2.73 2.65 -15.96
C GLN A 461 3.98 3.18 -16.69
N ARG A 462 4.60 4.26 -16.17
CA ARG A 462 5.72 4.97 -16.82
C ARG A 462 7.05 4.63 -16.18
N ASP A 463 8.16 5.13 -16.73
CA ASP A 463 9.44 5.21 -16.04
C ASP A 463 9.30 6.22 -14.88
N GLU A 464 9.57 5.79 -13.69
CA GLU A 464 9.43 6.39 -12.36
C GLU A 464 9.03 5.27 -11.38
N ARG A 465 7.72 5.12 -11.04
CA ARG A 465 7.15 4.08 -10.14
C ARG A 465 7.90 4.00 -8.83
N LEU A 466 8.05 5.14 -8.16
CA LEU A 466 8.87 5.30 -6.95
C LEU A 466 7.98 5.51 -5.70
N GLY A 467 8.49 5.13 -4.55
CA GLY A 467 7.82 5.33 -3.26
C GLY A 467 7.91 6.78 -2.78
N TRP A 468 7.21 7.69 -3.45
CA TRP A 468 7.19 9.11 -3.11
C TRP A 468 6.59 9.36 -1.74
N THR A 469 7.37 10.00 -0.89
CA THR A 469 7.03 10.21 0.53
C THR A 469 5.89 11.21 0.72
N GLY A 470 5.81 12.22 -0.14
CA GLY A 470 4.71 13.20 -0.12
C GLY A 470 3.36 12.58 -0.45
N ASP A 471 3.33 11.70 -1.46
CA ASP A 471 2.12 11.04 -1.94
C ASP A 471 1.45 10.21 -0.84
N ILE A 472 2.21 9.35 -0.18
CA ILE A 472 1.65 8.53 0.90
C ILE A 472 1.37 9.34 2.16
N GLN A 473 2.12 10.43 2.42
CA GLN A 473 1.85 11.29 3.55
C GLN A 473 0.44 11.88 3.49
N VAL A 474 0.01 12.38 2.33
CA VAL A 474 -1.34 12.95 2.17
C VAL A 474 -2.43 11.89 2.02
N PHE A 475 -2.09 10.68 1.55
CA PHE A 475 -3.06 9.63 1.27
C PHE A 475 -3.22 8.60 2.40
N ALA A 476 -2.30 8.54 3.36
CA ALA A 476 -2.31 7.55 4.44
C ALA A 476 -3.67 7.46 5.19
N PRO A 477 -4.40 8.57 5.48
CA PRO A 477 -5.74 8.50 6.08
C PRO A 477 -6.74 7.74 5.21
N THR A 478 -6.75 7.97 3.90
CA THR A 478 -7.59 7.26 2.93
C THR A 478 -7.18 5.79 2.81
N ALA A 479 -5.88 5.52 2.66
CA ALA A 479 -5.34 4.18 2.54
C ALA A 479 -5.74 3.29 3.73
N SER A 480 -5.57 3.79 4.95
CA SER A 480 -5.84 3.08 6.20
C SER A 480 -7.34 2.89 6.50
N PHE A 481 -8.22 3.63 5.84
CA PHE A 481 -9.66 3.34 5.86
C PHE A 481 -10.02 2.25 4.85
N LEU A 482 -9.49 2.36 3.62
CA LEU A 482 -9.85 1.47 2.51
C LEU A 482 -9.32 0.05 2.67
N PHE A 483 -8.08 -0.09 3.17
CA PHE A 483 -7.40 -1.38 3.30
C PHE A 483 -6.62 -1.49 4.60
N ASP A 484 -6.40 -2.72 5.04
CA ASP A 484 -5.47 -3.07 6.11
C ASP A 484 -4.03 -2.96 5.58
N CYS A 485 -3.54 -1.72 5.55
CA CYS A 485 -2.24 -1.38 4.98
C CYS A 485 -1.12 -1.26 6.02
N ALA A 486 -1.40 -1.56 7.31
CA ALA A 486 -0.44 -1.36 8.40
C ALA A 486 0.88 -2.09 8.16
N GLY A 487 0.84 -3.38 7.83
CA GLY A 487 2.06 -4.17 7.62
C GLY A 487 2.88 -3.73 6.40
N LEU A 488 2.23 -3.32 5.30
CA LEU A 488 2.91 -2.78 4.12
C LEU A 488 3.63 -1.48 4.46
N LEU A 489 2.90 -0.53 5.08
CA LEU A 489 3.45 0.79 5.37
C LEU A 489 4.49 0.74 6.50
N ASP A 490 4.35 -0.13 7.51
CA ASP A 490 5.37 -0.35 8.53
C ASP A 490 6.67 -0.89 7.91
N SER A 491 6.55 -1.83 6.95
CA SER A 491 7.70 -2.33 6.20
C SER A 491 8.39 -1.23 5.40
N TRP A 492 7.62 -0.41 4.67
CA TRP A 492 8.16 0.68 3.88
C TRP A 492 8.74 1.82 4.75
N LEU A 493 8.08 2.20 5.86
CA LEU A 493 8.62 3.19 6.80
C LEU A 493 9.93 2.73 7.44
N THR A 494 10.14 1.41 7.58
CA THR A 494 11.44 0.87 7.99
C THR A 494 12.51 1.20 6.96
N ASP A 495 12.20 1.09 5.67
CA ASP A 495 13.13 1.48 4.59
C ASP A 495 13.37 3.00 4.58
N VAL A 496 12.34 3.83 4.84
CA VAL A 496 12.50 5.30 5.01
C VAL A 496 13.50 5.61 6.12
N GLY A 497 13.37 4.93 7.27
CA GLY A 497 14.30 5.13 8.39
C GLY A 497 15.73 4.66 8.09
N LEU A 498 15.91 3.62 7.27
CA LEU A 498 17.23 3.12 6.85
C LEU A 498 17.93 4.05 5.85
N GLU A 499 17.18 4.81 5.07
CA GLU A 499 17.71 5.77 4.10
C GLU A 499 17.68 7.23 4.60
N GLN A 500 17.20 7.46 5.82
CA GLN A 500 17.34 8.78 6.45
C GLN A 500 18.81 9.17 6.54
N LEU A 501 19.15 10.35 6.04
CA LEU A 501 20.54 10.82 6.06
C LEU A 501 21.01 11.13 7.49
N PRO A 502 22.33 11.13 7.74
CA PRO A 502 22.87 11.36 9.09
C PRO A 502 22.50 12.71 9.72
N ASP A 503 22.15 13.71 8.91
CA ASP A 503 21.66 15.00 9.39
C ASP A 503 20.16 15.01 9.75
N GLY A 504 19.44 13.94 9.44
CA GLY A 504 18.01 13.78 9.64
C GLY A 504 17.16 13.98 8.39
N THR A 505 17.76 14.32 7.24
CA THR A 505 17.03 14.49 5.97
C THR A 505 16.32 13.20 5.57
N ILE A 506 15.04 13.29 5.25
CA ILE A 506 14.26 12.22 4.63
C ILE A 506 14.32 12.39 3.10
N PRO A 507 14.68 11.33 2.35
CA PRO A 507 14.59 11.36 0.89
C PRO A 507 13.14 11.60 0.42
N TRP A 508 12.98 12.20 -0.75
CA TRP A 508 11.66 12.50 -1.30
C TRP A 508 10.95 11.26 -1.86
N TYR A 509 11.70 10.21 -2.16
CA TYR A 509 11.18 8.87 -2.48
C TYR A 509 12.10 7.79 -1.91
N VAL A 510 11.54 6.65 -1.56
CA VAL A 510 12.24 5.51 -0.94
C VAL A 510 11.72 4.20 -1.53
N PRO A 511 12.59 3.27 -1.92
CA PRO A 511 14.06 3.33 -1.90
C PRO A 511 14.66 4.37 -2.86
N VAL A 512 15.81 4.94 -2.48
CA VAL A 512 16.54 5.93 -3.28
C VAL A 512 17.27 5.26 -4.44
N ILE A 513 17.24 5.90 -5.62
CA ILE A 513 18.07 5.51 -6.76
C ILE A 513 19.36 6.33 -6.71
N PRO A 514 20.52 5.71 -6.43
CA PRO A 514 21.77 6.44 -6.27
C PRO A 514 22.20 7.13 -7.58
N GLY A 515 22.63 8.40 -7.46
CA GLY A 515 23.17 9.14 -8.60
C GLY A 515 22.13 9.68 -9.58
N GLU A 516 20.85 9.63 -9.24
CA GLU A 516 19.78 10.25 -10.04
C GLU A 516 20.02 11.77 -10.15
N PRO A 517 20.28 12.32 -11.36
CA PRO A 517 20.73 13.71 -11.50
C PRO A 517 19.69 14.74 -11.05
N MET A 518 18.40 14.47 -11.25
CA MET A 518 17.30 15.39 -10.92
C MET A 518 17.12 15.58 -9.41
N TRP A 519 17.37 14.52 -8.63
CA TRP A 519 17.08 14.48 -7.19
C TRP A 519 18.33 14.34 -6.32
N THR A 520 19.52 14.52 -6.90
CA THR A 520 20.82 14.53 -6.19
C THR A 520 21.48 15.90 -6.29
N PRO A 521 21.94 16.54 -5.19
CA PRO A 521 21.87 16.01 -3.81
C PRO A 521 20.46 15.99 -3.24
N ILE A 522 20.21 15.07 -2.32
CA ILE A 522 18.93 14.97 -1.59
C ILE A 522 18.83 16.17 -0.65
N HIS A 523 17.72 16.90 -0.75
CA HIS A 523 17.42 18.07 0.07
C HIS A 523 16.26 17.79 1.04
N PRO A 524 16.26 18.37 2.25
CA PRO A 524 15.09 18.36 3.10
C PRO A 524 13.96 19.19 2.48
N GLY A 525 12.77 18.63 2.39
CA GLY A 525 11.60 19.29 1.82
C GLY A 525 10.34 19.06 2.63
N ALA A 526 9.56 20.13 2.86
CA ALA A 526 8.30 20.07 3.57
C ALA A 526 7.25 19.25 2.81
N ALA A 527 6.31 18.68 3.54
CA ALA A 527 5.29 17.72 3.15
C ALA A 527 5.87 16.32 2.81
N TRP A 528 6.94 16.24 2.02
CA TRP A 528 7.60 14.97 1.68
C TRP A 528 8.34 14.39 2.88
N GLY A 529 9.24 15.15 3.51
CA GLY A 529 9.96 14.68 4.69
C GLY A 529 9.08 14.50 5.93
N ASP A 530 7.94 15.18 5.98
CA ASP A 530 6.97 15.07 7.09
C ASP A 530 6.26 13.71 7.16
N VAL A 531 6.45 12.85 6.15
CA VAL A 531 6.05 11.43 6.20
C VAL A 531 6.58 10.75 7.46
N ALA A 532 7.77 11.14 7.92
CA ALA A 532 8.44 10.57 9.10
C ALA A 532 7.64 10.76 10.40
N THR A 533 6.83 11.82 10.50
CA THR A 533 5.99 12.11 11.68
C THR A 533 4.52 11.76 11.41
N LEU A 534 3.97 12.15 10.27
CA LEU A 534 2.53 12.14 10.02
C LEU A 534 2.01 10.75 9.69
N THR A 535 2.76 9.95 8.92
CA THR A 535 2.31 8.61 8.55
C THR A 535 2.32 7.64 9.72
N PRO A 536 3.38 7.50 10.56
CA PRO A 536 3.33 6.67 11.76
C PRO A 536 2.22 7.07 12.73
N TRP A 537 1.97 8.37 12.89
CA TRP A 537 0.87 8.85 13.72
C TRP A 537 -0.49 8.44 13.17
N THR A 538 -0.70 8.59 11.86
CA THR A 538 -1.93 8.16 11.18
C THR A 538 -2.18 6.65 11.37
N LEU A 539 -1.15 5.82 11.17
CA LEU A 539 -1.27 4.37 11.36
C LEU A 539 -1.59 4.02 12.81
N PHE A 540 -0.97 4.70 13.78
CA PHE A 540 -1.32 4.52 15.19
C PHE A 540 -2.79 4.88 15.46
N GLN A 541 -3.28 6.00 14.96
CA GLN A 541 -4.69 6.39 15.13
C GLN A 541 -5.66 5.39 14.50
N ARG A 542 -5.32 4.80 13.37
CA ARG A 542 -6.19 3.88 12.62
C ARG A 542 -6.13 2.43 13.12
N PHE A 543 -4.95 1.95 13.50
CA PHE A 543 -4.74 0.55 13.88
C PHE A 543 -4.47 0.33 15.37
N GLY A 544 -4.18 1.37 16.13
CA GLY A 544 -3.89 1.27 17.56
C GLY A 544 -2.50 0.70 17.87
N ASP A 545 -1.62 0.56 16.88
CA ASP A 545 -0.31 -0.05 17.05
C ASP A 545 0.72 0.92 17.66
N ARG A 546 0.85 0.87 18.99
CA ARG A 546 1.79 1.67 19.75
C ARG A 546 3.25 1.27 19.51
N GLU A 547 3.53 0.00 19.19
CA GLU A 547 4.89 -0.46 18.92
C GLU A 547 5.37 -0.02 17.51
N LEU A 548 4.47 0.06 16.53
CA LEU A 548 4.76 0.70 15.26
C LEU A 548 5.15 2.18 15.47
N LEU A 549 4.34 2.93 16.24
CA LEU A 549 4.65 4.32 16.57
C LEU A 549 6.02 4.45 17.28
N ARG A 550 6.32 3.56 18.24
CA ARG A 550 7.60 3.53 18.96
C ARG A 550 8.78 3.25 18.03
N ARG A 551 8.64 2.31 17.10
CA ARG A 551 9.68 1.92 16.13
C ARG A 551 10.12 3.08 15.27
N HIS A 552 9.17 3.90 14.81
CA HIS A 552 9.43 5.02 13.91
C HIS A 552 9.67 6.37 14.62
N PHE A 553 9.53 6.42 15.95
CA PHE A 553 9.74 7.65 16.71
C PHE A 553 11.16 8.26 16.57
N PRO A 554 12.26 7.48 16.55
CA PRO A 554 13.61 8.03 16.33
C PRO A 554 13.77 8.74 14.98
N MET A 555 13.18 8.16 13.90
CA MET A 555 13.17 8.76 12.56
C MET A 555 12.40 10.10 12.58
N ALA A 556 11.21 10.10 13.16
CA ALA A 556 10.38 11.31 13.30
C ALA A 556 11.09 12.41 14.08
N LYS A 557 11.75 12.04 15.19
CA LYS A 557 12.53 12.97 16.02
C LYS A 557 13.69 13.58 15.24
N ALA A 558 14.48 12.77 14.55
CA ALA A 558 15.63 13.25 13.77
C ALA A 558 15.20 14.22 12.65
N TRP A 559 14.03 13.98 12.01
CA TRP A 559 13.45 14.89 11.04
C TRP A 559 13.08 16.25 11.65
N VAL A 560 12.31 16.29 12.73
CA VAL A 560 11.89 17.54 13.37
C VAL A 560 13.09 18.30 13.92
N ASP A 561 14.06 17.61 14.53
CA ASP A 561 15.31 18.20 15.01
C ASP A 561 16.14 18.84 13.87
N LEU A 562 16.14 18.23 12.67
CA LEU A 562 16.76 18.85 11.49
C LEU A 562 16.03 20.13 11.09
N VAL A 563 14.70 20.09 11.00
CA VAL A 563 13.93 21.27 10.57
C VAL A 563 14.05 22.40 11.59
N GLU A 564 14.10 22.08 12.90
CA GLU A 564 14.40 23.08 13.95
C GLU A 564 15.75 23.77 13.73
N ARG A 565 16.80 23.00 13.41
CA ARG A 565 18.12 23.57 13.11
C ARG A 565 18.11 24.47 11.88
N LEU A 566 17.37 24.08 10.82
CA LEU A 566 17.24 24.86 9.59
C LEU A 566 16.46 26.15 9.80
N ALA A 567 15.39 26.11 10.56
CA ALA A 567 14.56 27.27 10.91
C ALA A 567 15.29 28.23 11.89
N GLY A 568 16.19 27.69 12.70
CA GLY A 568 16.96 28.45 13.68
C GLY A 568 16.10 29.20 14.70
N PRO A 569 16.62 30.29 15.28
CA PRO A 569 15.94 31.02 16.36
C PRO A 569 14.68 31.76 15.90
N THR A 570 14.49 31.96 14.60
CA THR A 570 13.29 32.60 14.03
C THR A 570 12.09 31.68 14.01
N ARG A 571 12.28 30.37 14.14
CA ARG A 571 11.25 29.33 13.97
C ARG A 571 10.57 29.35 12.60
N LEU A 572 11.16 30.04 11.61
CA LEU A 572 10.69 30.09 10.22
C LEU A 572 11.56 29.22 9.33
N TRP A 573 10.96 28.21 8.72
CA TRP A 573 11.66 27.42 7.71
C TRP A 573 11.49 28.10 6.35
N ASP A 574 12.30 29.12 6.09
CA ASP A 574 12.23 29.99 4.92
C ASP A 574 13.45 29.88 4.00
N THR A 575 14.09 28.70 4.00
CA THR A 575 15.32 28.42 3.24
C THR A 575 15.25 27.05 2.55
N GLY A 576 16.21 26.83 1.65
CA GLY A 576 16.39 25.54 0.98
C GLY A 576 15.42 25.30 -0.20
N VAL A 577 15.48 24.10 -0.75
CA VAL A 577 14.62 23.67 -1.85
C VAL A 577 13.27 23.20 -1.29
N GLN A 578 12.17 23.78 -1.79
CA GLN A 578 10.82 23.47 -1.38
C GLN A 578 9.94 23.27 -2.62
N LEU A 579 9.16 22.18 -2.67
CA LEU A 579 8.21 21.91 -3.76
C LEU A 579 6.92 22.76 -3.60
N GLY A 580 6.62 23.20 -2.38
CA GLY A 580 5.45 24.02 -2.08
C GLY A 580 4.13 23.29 -2.39
N ASP A 581 3.19 24.02 -3.00
CA ASP A 581 1.92 23.44 -3.45
C ASP A 581 2.05 22.89 -4.88
N TRP A 582 2.75 21.75 -4.98
CA TRP A 582 3.10 21.06 -6.23
C TRP A 582 1.86 20.83 -7.10
N LEU A 583 1.99 21.06 -8.42
CA LEU A 583 0.90 20.90 -9.39
C LEU A 583 -0.35 21.77 -9.09
N ASP A 584 -0.19 22.95 -8.45
CA ASP A 584 -1.25 23.96 -8.44
C ASP A 584 -1.75 24.15 -9.88
N PRO A 585 -3.07 24.12 -10.17
CA PRO A 585 -3.60 24.27 -11.53
C PRO A 585 -3.13 25.53 -12.26
N ALA A 586 -2.66 26.55 -11.55
CA ALA A 586 -2.08 27.77 -12.13
C ALA A 586 -0.58 27.66 -12.42
N ALA A 587 0.10 26.62 -11.96
CA ALA A 587 1.53 26.41 -12.22
C ALA A 587 1.76 26.13 -13.72
N PRO A 588 2.85 26.69 -14.31
CA PRO A 588 3.22 26.38 -15.68
C PRO A 588 3.46 24.87 -15.86
N PRO A 589 3.16 24.29 -17.03
CA PRO A 589 3.36 22.86 -17.28
C PRO A 589 4.82 22.40 -17.16
N ASP A 590 5.77 23.30 -17.34
CA ASP A 590 7.23 23.08 -17.28
C ASP A 590 7.85 23.47 -15.92
N ASP A 591 7.05 24.05 -14.99
CA ASP A 591 7.46 24.37 -13.63
C ASP A 591 6.34 24.06 -12.62
N PRO A 592 6.11 22.79 -12.31
CA PRO A 592 5.03 22.37 -11.40
C PRO A 592 5.20 22.84 -9.96
N ALA A 593 6.38 23.35 -9.57
CA ALA A 593 6.65 23.94 -8.25
C ALA A 593 6.30 25.45 -8.17
N ALA A 594 5.98 26.10 -9.30
CA ALA A 594 5.60 27.53 -9.34
C ALA A 594 4.13 27.76 -9.04
N GLY A 595 3.62 27.12 -7.96
CA GLY A 595 2.26 27.34 -7.47
C GLY A 595 2.05 28.75 -6.90
N ARG A 596 0.77 29.15 -6.73
CA ARG A 596 0.38 30.48 -6.18
C ARG A 596 0.78 30.67 -4.72
N THR A 597 0.89 29.57 -3.97
CA THR A 597 1.17 29.61 -2.54
C THR A 597 2.66 29.76 -2.26
N ASP A 598 3.03 30.67 -1.38
CA ASP A 598 4.41 30.82 -0.92
C ASP A 598 4.91 29.49 -0.32
N ARG A 599 5.95 28.93 -0.94
CA ARG A 599 6.54 27.64 -0.57
C ARG A 599 7.12 27.63 0.85
N TYR A 600 7.56 28.76 1.37
CA TYR A 600 8.09 28.86 2.72
C TYR A 600 7.01 29.04 3.78
N LEU A 601 5.86 29.60 3.40
CA LEU A 601 4.64 29.52 4.20
C LEU A 601 4.26 28.05 4.42
N VAL A 602 4.23 27.26 3.33
CA VAL A 602 3.95 25.80 3.39
C VAL A 602 4.97 25.10 4.30
N ALA A 603 6.27 25.37 4.10
CA ALA A 603 7.34 24.73 4.88
C ALA A 603 7.24 25.04 6.39
N THR A 604 7.04 26.30 6.76
CA THR A 604 6.87 26.69 8.17
C THR A 604 5.59 26.10 8.79
N ALA A 605 4.50 26.00 8.02
CA ALA A 605 3.26 25.38 8.48
C ALA A 605 3.45 23.87 8.77
N TYR A 606 4.10 23.13 7.86
CA TYR A 606 4.42 21.72 8.07
C TYR A 606 5.38 21.49 9.24
N PHE A 607 6.33 22.40 9.45
CA PHE A 607 7.21 22.34 10.63
C PHE A 607 6.41 22.39 11.94
N ALA A 608 5.50 23.36 12.09
CA ALA A 608 4.62 23.45 13.26
C ALA A 608 3.78 22.18 13.43
N HIS A 609 3.22 21.67 12.32
CA HIS A 609 2.36 20.49 12.30
C HIS A 609 3.11 19.22 12.68
N SER A 610 4.30 18.98 12.13
CA SER A 610 5.16 17.85 12.47
C SER A 610 5.66 17.90 13.92
N ALA A 611 6.07 19.08 14.42
CA ALA A 611 6.45 19.24 15.83
C ALA A 611 5.30 18.90 16.77
N ARG A 612 4.08 19.33 16.45
CA ARG A 612 2.86 18.99 17.21
C ARG A 612 2.59 17.49 17.24
N HIS A 613 2.68 16.80 16.07
CA HIS A 613 2.44 15.36 16.01
C HIS A 613 3.52 14.55 16.69
N LEU A 614 4.77 15.01 16.64
CA LEU A 614 5.87 14.40 17.41
C LEU A 614 5.62 14.54 18.92
N ALA A 615 5.13 15.70 19.39
CA ALA A 615 4.75 15.88 20.80
C ALA A 615 3.64 14.92 21.22
N LEU A 616 2.60 14.76 20.39
CA LEU A 616 1.52 13.81 20.65
C LEU A 616 2.02 12.36 20.68
N ALA A 617 2.89 11.99 19.75
CA ALA A 617 3.51 10.66 19.71
C ALA A 617 4.38 10.41 20.95
N ALA A 618 5.17 11.40 21.37
CA ALA A 618 5.98 11.32 22.57
C ALA A 618 5.12 11.12 23.84
N ALA A 619 4.04 11.89 23.98
CA ALA A 619 3.10 11.75 25.10
C ALA A 619 2.46 10.36 25.13
N GLU A 620 1.99 9.84 23.99
CA GLU A 620 1.43 8.49 23.88
C GLU A 620 2.45 7.41 24.27
N LEU A 621 3.71 7.60 23.92
CA LEU A 621 4.79 6.66 24.22
C LEU A 621 5.34 6.81 25.66
N GLY A 622 4.94 7.84 26.41
CA GLY A 622 5.42 8.14 27.76
C GLY A 622 6.80 8.81 27.79
N PHE A 623 7.18 9.51 26.70
CA PHE A 623 8.41 10.31 26.61
C PHE A 623 8.12 11.76 27.02
N ASP A 624 7.81 11.98 28.29
CA ASP A 624 7.27 13.25 28.82
C ASP A 624 8.14 14.47 28.49
N ALA A 625 9.47 14.34 28.56
CA ALA A 625 10.40 15.44 28.26
C ALA A 625 10.36 15.83 26.77
N ASP A 626 10.30 14.84 25.85
CA ASP A 626 10.15 15.09 24.42
C ASP A 626 8.76 15.68 24.14
N ALA A 627 7.71 15.21 24.81
CA ALA A 627 6.36 15.73 24.65
C ALA A 627 6.29 17.23 24.99
N GLU A 628 6.85 17.64 26.12
CA GLU A 628 6.92 19.05 26.53
C GLU A 628 7.76 19.89 25.56
N GLN A 629 8.95 19.40 25.15
CA GLN A 629 9.85 20.09 24.24
C GLN A 629 9.18 20.38 22.90
N TYR A 630 8.60 19.34 22.25
CA TYR A 630 8.02 19.49 20.93
C TYR A 630 6.67 20.19 20.93
N ALA A 631 5.92 20.13 22.03
CA ALA A 631 4.72 20.96 22.20
C ALA A 631 5.08 22.46 22.27
N ALA A 632 6.14 22.80 22.99
CA ALA A 632 6.65 24.18 23.04
C ALA A 632 7.16 24.62 21.66
N LEU A 633 7.94 23.78 20.97
CA LEU A 633 8.44 24.05 19.62
C LEU A 633 7.30 24.30 18.62
N ALA A 634 6.25 23.47 18.65
CA ALA A 634 5.07 23.64 17.81
C ALA A 634 4.38 24.99 18.07
N ALA A 635 4.22 25.37 19.35
CA ALA A 635 3.61 26.64 19.73
C ALA A 635 4.46 27.84 19.28
N GLU A 636 5.78 27.81 19.50
CA GLU A 636 6.71 28.85 19.05
C GLU A 636 6.70 29.00 17.51
N THR A 637 6.66 27.89 16.77
CA THR A 637 6.60 27.91 15.32
C THR A 637 5.25 28.45 14.82
N ALA A 638 4.14 28.10 15.46
CA ALA A 638 2.83 28.65 15.14
C ALA A 638 2.76 30.16 15.42
N ASP A 639 3.41 30.63 16.50
CA ASP A 639 3.54 32.08 16.80
C ASP A 639 4.38 32.80 15.73
N ALA A 640 5.51 32.21 15.32
CA ALA A 640 6.34 32.74 14.24
C ALA A 640 5.59 32.79 12.91
N PHE A 641 4.82 31.72 12.58
CA PHE A 641 3.97 31.67 11.40
C PHE A 641 2.95 32.82 11.41
N ARG A 642 2.22 33.04 12.53
CA ARG A 642 1.25 34.12 12.66
C ARG A 642 1.92 35.50 12.48
N HIS A 643 3.04 35.70 13.13
CA HIS A 643 3.76 36.98 13.03
C HIS A 643 4.23 37.29 11.61
N ARG A 644 4.66 36.27 10.85
CA ARG A 644 5.27 36.43 9.52
C ARG A 644 4.23 36.44 8.40
N TYR A 645 3.19 35.59 8.50
CA TYR A 645 2.30 35.31 7.38
C TYR A 645 0.85 35.78 7.57
N VAL A 646 0.45 36.22 8.78
CA VAL A 646 -0.93 36.64 9.06
C VAL A 646 -0.98 38.17 9.28
N LEU A 647 -1.78 38.83 8.47
CA LEU A 647 -2.02 40.26 8.61
C LEU A 647 -3.02 40.55 9.75
N PRO A 648 -3.08 41.79 10.30
CA PRO A 648 -4.05 42.17 11.33
C PRO A 648 -5.51 41.96 10.93
N SER A 649 -5.79 41.88 9.63
CA SER A 649 -7.12 41.58 9.07
C SER A 649 -7.45 40.09 9.03
N ALA A 650 -6.60 39.24 9.58
CA ALA A 650 -6.62 37.77 9.45
C ALA A 650 -6.43 37.25 7.98
N ARG A 651 -6.08 38.13 7.05
CA ARG A 651 -5.64 37.70 5.71
C ARG A 651 -4.22 37.15 5.78
N LEU A 652 -3.93 36.16 4.94
CA LEU A 652 -2.57 35.62 4.79
C LEU A 652 -1.80 36.43 3.75
N THR A 653 -0.48 36.52 3.91
CA THR A 653 0.41 37.21 2.96
C THR A 653 0.40 36.52 1.58
N SER A 654 0.20 35.20 1.57
CA SER A 654 -0.11 34.42 0.37
C SER A 654 -1.65 34.22 0.33
N ASP A 655 -2.35 35.06 -0.45
CA ASP A 655 -3.83 35.10 -0.50
C ASP A 655 -4.35 34.00 -1.46
N SER A 656 -4.06 32.70 -1.16
CA SER A 656 -4.35 31.52 -1.96
C SER A 656 -5.16 30.48 -1.16
N ALA A 657 -5.96 29.67 -1.83
CA ALA A 657 -6.80 28.66 -1.19
C ALA A 657 -5.98 27.70 -0.31
N THR A 658 -4.82 27.22 -0.81
CA THR A 658 -3.92 26.34 -0.06
C THR A 658 -3.38 27.00 1.21
N ALA A 659 -3.00 28.26 1.16
CA ALA A 659 -2.48 28.96 2.35
C ALA A 659 -3.51 28.97 3.48
N TYR A 660 -4.78 29.31 3.17
CA TYR A 660 -5.86 29.28 4.16
C TYR A 660 -6.23 27.88 4.60
N ALA A 661 -6.30 26.91 3.66
CA ALA A 661 -6.60 25.52 3.99
C ALA A 661 -5.59 24.94 4.98
N ILE A 662 -4.29 25.14 4.74
CA ILE A 662 -3.20 24.70 5.64
C ILE A 662 -3.29 25.42 6.99
N ALA A 663 -3.45 26.77 7.00
CA ALA A 663 -3.46 27.52 8.23
C ALA A 663 -4.64 27.15 9.16
N LEU A 664 -5.80 26.82 8.59
CA LEU A 664 -6.98 26.35 9.29
C LEU A 664 -6.84 24.90 9.73
N ALA A 665 -6.50 23.99 8.83
CA ALA A 665 -6.40 22.55 9.12
C ALA A 665 -5.29 22.20 10.11
N PHE A 666 -4.18 22.93 10.10
CA PHE A 666 -3.05 22.72 11.03
C PHE A 666 -3.19 23.53 12.33
N ASP A 667 -4.31 24.23 12.52
CA ASP A 667 -4.59 24.98 13.74
C ASP A 667 -3.56 26.08 14.05
N LEU A 668 -3.11 26.80 13.02
CA LEU A 668 -2.07 27.83 13.13
C LEU A 668 -2.60 29.20 13.52
N LEU A 669 -3.93 29.42 13.41
CA LEU A 669 -4.59 30.71 13.63
C LEU A 669 -5.15 30.81 15.05
N THR A 670 -5.21 32.05 15.59
CA THR A 670 -5.94 32.29 16.83
C THR A 670 -7.43 32.08 16.64
N PRO A 671 -8.21 31.84 17.71
CA PRO A 671 -9.68 31.70 17.61
C PRO A 671 -10.35 32.85 16.87
N GLU A 672 -9.87 34.10 17.07
CA GLU A 672 -10.42 35.30 16.45
C GLU A 672 -10.07 35.40 14.95
N GLN A 673 -8.97 34.78 14.51
CA GLN A 673 -8.52 34.81 13.12
C GLN A 673 -9.18 33.72 12.28
N ARG A 674 -9.67 32.63 12.87
CA ARG A 674 -10.20 31.46 12.14
C ARG A 674 -11.41 31.80 11.30
N GLY A 675 -12.42 32.48 11.88
CA GLY A 675 -13.63 32.86 11.15
C GLY A 675 -13.33 33.69 9.91
N PRO A 676 -12.68 34.87 10.03
CA PRO A 676 -12.32 35.69 8.87
C PRO A 676 -11.44 34.97 7.82
N ALA A 677 -10.55 34.06 8.24
CA ALA A 677 -9.71 33.27 7.34
C ALA A 677 -10.53 32.21 6.58
N ALA A 678 -11.49 31.56 7.25
CA ALA A 678 -12.39 30.59 6.64
C ALA A 678 -13.38 31.28 5.67
N ASP A 679 -13.91 32.45 6.03
CA ASP A 679 -14.73 33.28 5.13
C ASP A 679 -13.95 33.63 3.86
N ARG A 680 -12.65 34.00 4.03
CA ARG A 680 -11.79 34.30 2.88
C ARG A 680 -11.53 33.08 2.00
N LEU A 681 -11.28 31.90 2.59
CA LEU A 681 -11.15 30.64 1.86
C LEU A 681 -12.40 30.35 1.03
N ALA A 682 -13.58 30.48 1.63
CA ALA A 682 -14.86 30.30 0.94
C ALA A 682 -15.04 31.32 -0.20
N GLU A 683 -14.68 32.60 0.00
CA GLU A 683 -14.70 33.61 -1.05
C GLU A 683 -13.83 33.25 -2.23
N ILE A 684 -12.58 32.76 -1.98
CA ILE A 684 -11.63 32.35 -3.05
C ILE A 684 -12.23 31.20 -3.84
N VAL A 685 -12.71 30.14 -3.16
CA VAL A 685 -13.30 28.97 -3.81
C VAL A 685 -14.52 29.38 -4.66
N LEU A 686 -15.40 30.23 -4.16
CA LEU A 686 -16.57 30.67 -4.91
C LEU A 686 -16.19 31.58 -6.08
N ALA A 687 -15.18 32.44 -5.93
CA ALA A 687 -14.68 33.29 -7.00
C ALA A 687 -14.08 32.50 -8.17
N ASP A 688 -13.47 31.37 -7.87
CA ASP A 688 -12.94 30.40 -8.87
C ASP A 688 -14.05 29.48 -9.44
N GLY A 689 -15.36 29.77 -9.15
CA GLY A 689 -16.50 28.97 -9.62
C GLY A 689 -16.61 27.60 -8.96
N ALA A 690 -16.15 27.47 -7.72
CA ALA A 690 -16.01 26.21 -6.96
C ALA A 690 -15.18 25.16 -7.70
N ARG A 691 -14.18 25.59 -8.47
CA ARG A 691 -13.16 24.70 -9.06
C ARG A 691 -11.95 24.60 -8.14
N ILE A 692 -11.21 23.51 -8.27
CA ILE A 692 -9.98 23.30 -7.49
C ILE A 692 -8.94 24.35 -7.87
N SER A 693 -8.48 25.09 -6.87
CA SER A 693 -7.40 26.07 -7.01
C SER A 693 -6.25 25.80 -6.02
N THR A 694 -6.13 24.56 -5.63
CA THR A 694 -5.06 24.02 -4.78
C THR A 694 -4.25 22.98 -5.54
N GLY A 695 -2.98 22.86 -5.18
CA GLY A 695 -2.13 21.78 -5.64
C GLY A 695 -2.12 20.61 -4.66
N PHE A 696 -1.01 19.91 -4.63
CA PHE A 696 -0.82 18.64 -3.96
C PHE A 696 -1.04 18.69 -2.43
N VAL A 697 -0.56 19.75 -1.76
CA VAL A 697 -0.67 19.85 -0.29
C VAL A 697 -1.94 20.55 0.19
N GLY A 698 -2.57 21.38 -0.66
CA GLY A 698 -3.80 22.04 -0.31
C GLY A 698 -5.06 21.22 -0.56
N THR A 699 -5.07 20.42 -1.64
CA THR A 699 -6.26 19.64 -2.06
C THR A 699 -6.76 18.66 -1.00
N PRO A 700 -5.91 17.93 -0.26
CA PRO A 700 -6.36 17.02 0.82
C PRO A 700 -7.02 17.72 2.00
N LEU A 701 -6.75 19.01 2.20
CA LEU A 701 -7.13 19.76 3.40
C LEU A 701 -8.34 20.69 3.19
N ILE A 702 -8.60 21.09 1.94
CA ILE A 702 -9.53 22.20 1.66
C ILE A 702 -10.98 21.89 2.07
N CYS A 703 -11.47 20.67 1.86
CA CYS A 703 -12.82 20.28 2.25
C CYS A 703 -12.98 20.27 3.77
N ASP A 704 -11.99 19.80 4.53
CA ASP A 704 -12.01 19.83 5.99
C ASP A 704 -11.94 21.26 6.51
N ALA A 705 -11.04 22.10 5.99
CA ALA A 705 -10.90 23.48 6.37
C ALA A 705 -12.21 24.27 6.20
N LEU A 706 -12.91 24.05 5.10
CA LEU A 706 -14.23 24.66 4.86
C LEU A 706 -15.28 24.10 5.83
N THR A 707 -15.33 22.77 5.96
CA THR A 707 -16.36 22.06 6.73
C THR A 707 -16.31 22.41 8.21
N ASP A 708 -15.13 22.44 8.80
CA ASP A 708 -14.94 22.62 10.26
C ASP A 708 -15.12 24.08 10.70
N HIS A 709 -15.12 25.00 9.73
CA HIS A 709 -15.28 26.43 10.00
C HIS A 709 -16.58 27.03 9.41
N GLY A 710 -17.60 26.18 9.19
CA GLY A 710 -18.97 26.66 8.89
C GLY A 710 -19.33 26.81 7.41
N HIS A 711 -18.44 26.42 6.48
CA HIS A 711 -18.66 26.52 5.05
C HIS A 711 -18.87 25.15 4.38
N LEU A 712 -19.65 24.27 5.02
CA LEU A 712 -19.95 22.93 4.52
C LEU A 712 -20.58 22.95 3.11
N ASP A 713 -21.45 23.91 2.83
CA ASP A 713 -22.08 24.09 1.51
C ASP A 713 -21.06 24.40 0.42
N VAL A 714 -20.00 25.16 0.74
CA VAL A 714 -18.91 25.46 -0.21
C VAL A 714 -18.06 24.22 -0.45
N ALA A 715 -17.78 23.41 0.58
CA ALA A 715 -17.09 22.14 0.43
C ALA A 715 -17.84 21.17 -0.50
N TYR A 716 -19.16 21.06 -0.35
CA TYR A 716 -19.97 20.25 -1.27
C TYR A 716 -20.00 20.82 -2.69
N ARG A 717 -20.08 22.14 -2.88
CA ARG A 717 -19.99 22.76 -4.22
C ARG A 717 -18.66 22.43 -4.88
N LEU A 718 -17.55 22.43 -4.11
CA LEU A 718 -16.23 22.08 -4.60
C LEU A 718 -16.17 20.60 -5.01
N LEU A 719 -16.68 19.68 -4.16
CA LEU A 719 -16.74 18.25 -4.44
C LEU A 719 -17.55 17.95 -5.71
N LEU A 720 -18.73 18.57 -5.84
CA LEU A 720 -19.71 18.26 -6.89
C LEU A 720 -19.47 19.05 -8.20
N GLN A 721 -18.40 19.84 -8.27
CA GLN A 721 -18.02 20.55 -9.50
C GLN A 721 -17.60 19.55 -10.58
N THR A 722 -18.11 19.75 -11.82
CA THR A 722 -17.83 18.87 -12.98
C THR A 722 -16.98 19.55 -14.07
N GLU A 723 -16.67 20.85 -13.93
CA GLU A 723 -15.75 21.55 -14.83
C GLU A 723 -14.30 21.42 -14.35
N CYS A 724 -13.34 21.37 -15.26
CA CYS A 724 -11.91 21.33 -14.96
C CYS A 724 -11.44 22.69 -14.34
N PRO A 725 -10.62 22.67 -13.29
CA PRO A 725 -10.12 21.54 -12.46
C PRO A 725 -11.14 21.10 -11.40
N SER A 726 -11.48 19.82 -11.35
CA SER A 726 -12.30 19.23 -10.28
C SER A 726 -12.21 17.71 -10.26
N TRP A 727 -12.56 17.07 -9.14
CA TRP A 727 -12.61 15.60 -9.03
C TRP A 727 -13.60 14.97 -10.01
N LEU A 728 -14.82 15.53 -10.12
CA LEU A 728 -15.86 14.95 -10.97
C LEU A 728 -15.68 15.28 -12.46
N TYR A 729 -14.85 16.26 -12.82
CA TYR A 729 -14.43 16.45 -14.20
C TYR A 729 -13.74 15.19 -14.74
N THR A 730 -12.77 14.63 -13.99
CA THR A 730 -12.08 13.44 -14.44
C THR A 730 -13.02 12.25 -14.59
N VAL A 731 -14.00 12.11 -13.68
CA VAL A 731 -15.07 11.10 -13.76
C VAL A 731 -15.92 11.30 -15.00
N ALA A 732 -16.35 12.54 -15.28
CA ALA A 732 -17.15 12.88 -16.46
C ALA A 732 -16.40 12.63 -17.78
N MET A 733 -15.06 12.75 -17.77
CA MET A 733 -14.19 12.39 -18.88
C MET A 733 -13.94 10.88 -19.02
N GLY A 734 -14.58 10.03 -18.21
CA GLY A 734 -14.49 8.58 -18.26
C GLY A 734 -13.31 7.97 -17.50
N ALA A 735 -12.72 8.71 -16.55
CA ALA A 735 -11.68 8.19 -15.67
C ALA A 735 -12.17 6.99 -14.87
N THR A 736 -11.31 6.00 -14.74
CA THR A 736 -11.54 4.80 -13.92
C THR A 736 -10.51 4.65 -12.80
N THR A 737 -9.61 5.64 -12.71
CA THR A 737 -8.57 5.84 -11.69
C THR A 737 -8.43 7.33 -11.43
N ILE A 738 -7.72 7.75 -10.39
CA ILE A 738 -7.37 9.13 -10.10
C ILE A 738 -6.22 9.55 -11.01
N TRP A 739 -6.30 10.72 -11.61
CA TRP A 739 -5.27 11.29 -12.45
C TRP A 739 -4.27 12.14 -11.65
N GLU A 740 -3.04 12.25 -12.16
CA GLU A 740 -1.99 13.09 -11.57
C GLU A 740 -2.33 14.58 -11.64
N ARG A 741 -2.87 15.01 -12.79
CA ARG A 741 -3.34 16.36 -13.05
C ARG A 741 -4.83 16.32 -13.38
N TRP A 742 -5.55 17.37 -13.00
CA TRP A 742 -6.97 17.52 -13.37
C TRP A 742 -7.20 17.51 -14.89
N ASP A 743 -6.27 18.09 -15.62
CA ASP A 743 -6.28 18.24 -17.08
C ASP A 743 -5.35 17.25 -17.80
N SER A 744 -5.03 16.09 -17.21
CA SER A 744 -4.28 15.03 -17.89
C SER A 744 -4.88 14.68 -19.25
N MET A 745 -6.22 14.67 -19.34
CA MET A 745 -6.98 14.79 -20.58
C MET A 745 -7.77 16.11 -20.55
N ARG A 746 -7.63 16.90 -21.59
CA ARG A 746 -8.29 18.20 -21.75
C ARG A 746 -9.77 18.04 -22.15
N PRO A 747 -10.60 19.09 -22.00
CA PRO A 747 -12.02 19.02 -22.38
C PRO A 747 -12.29 18.67 -23.85
N ASP A 748 -11.32 18.94 -24.74
CA ASP A 748 -11.39 18.57 -26.16
C ASP A 748 -10.95 17.11 -26.45
N GLY A 749 -10.62 16.33 -25.42
CA GLY A 749 -10.16 14.94 -25.54
C GLY A 749 -8.65 14.79 -25.85
N THR A 750 -7.93 15.91 -25.99
CA THR A 750 -6.47 15.84 -26.20
C THR A 750 -5.71 15.65 -24.88
N LEU A 751 -4.55 14.99 -24.94
CA LEU A 751 -3.70 14.82 -23.78
C LEU A 751 -2.96 16.11 -23.42
N ASN A 752 -2.80 16.37 -22.14
CA ASN A 752 -1.93 17.45 -21.65
C ASN A 752 -0.51 17.23 -22.18
N PRO A 753 0.14 18.29 -22.78
CA PRO A 753 1.50 18.13 -23.34
C PRO A 753 2.60 18.00 -22.29
N GLY A 754 2.33 18.32 -21.03
CA GLY A 754 3.33 18.25 -19.95
C GLY A 754 3.80 16.81 -19.66
N GLY A 755 5.01 16.70 -19.11
CA GLY A 755 5.60 15.41 -18.71
C GLY A 755 4.93 14.78 -17.50
N MET A 756 4.25 15.59 -16.66
CA MET A 756 3.49 15.13 -15.49
C MET A 756 2.06 14.75 -15.90
N THR A 757 1.92 13.67 -16.68
CA THR A 757 0.63 13.21 -17.20
C THR A 757 0.53 11.70 -17.00
N SER A 758 -0.01 11.31 -15.84
CA SER A 758 -0.38 9.94 -15.49
C SER A 758 -1.89 9.85 -15.30
N PHE A 759 -2.49 8.74 -15.71
CA PHE A 759 -3.92 8.48 -15.50
C PHE A 759 -4.19 7.56 -14.30
N ASN A 760 -3.14 7.17 -13.57
CA ASN A 760 -3.25 6.41 -12.33
C ASN A 760 -2.25 6.93 -11.30
N HIS A 761 -2.70 7.86 -10.43
CA HIS A 761 -1.88 8.58 -9.47
C HIS A 761 -2.73 8.90 -8.23
N TYR A 762 -2.56 8.19 -7.12
CA TYR A 762 -3.53 8.12 -6.05
C TYR A 762 -3.67 9.38 -5.17
N ALA A 763 -2.66 10.25 -5.09
CA ALA A 763 -2.57 11.30 -4.07
C ALA A 763 -3.79 12.24 -4.00
N LEU A 764 -4.31 12.72 -5.16
CA LEU A 764 -5.50 13.55 -5.21
C LEU A 764 -6.80 12.82 -4.81
N GLY A 765 -6.74 11.50 -4.67
CA GLY A 765 -7.80 10.66 -4.10
C GLY A 765 -7.91 10.75 -2.57
N ALA A 766 -7.04 11.51 -1.90
CA ALA A 766 -7.11 11.78 -0.46
C ALA A 766 -8.47 12.36 -0.01
N VAL A 767 -9.24 12.97 -0.91
CA VAL A 767 -10.62 13.43 -0.65
C VAL A 767 -11.56 12.33 -0.14
N ALA A 768 -11.23 11.05 -0.40
CA ALA A 768 -12.07 9.94 0.07
C ALA A 768 -12.09 9.85 1.62
N ASP A 769 -11.05 10.28 2.32
CA ASP A 769 -11.08 10.37 3.78
C ASP A 769 -12.18 11.35 4.26
N TRP A 770 -12.34 12.50 3.57
CA TRP A 770 -13.43 13.42 3.83
C TRP A 770 -14.80 12.79 3.52
N LEU A 771 -14.92 12.01 2.41
CA LEU A 771 -16.16 11.29 2.10
C LEU A 771 -16.54 10.33 3.22
N HIS A 772 -15.56 9.59 3.76
CA HIS A 772 -15.80 8.62 4.83
C HIS A 772 -16.24 9.30 6.14
N ARG A 773 -15.53 10.38 6.53
CA ARG A 773 -15.74 11.03 7.82
C ARG A 773 -16.89 12.04 7.83
N VAL A 774 -17.10 12.73 6.72
CA VAL A 774 -18.07 13.83 6.67
C VAL A 774 -19.36 13.40 5.97
N VAL A 775 -19.28 12.88 4.75
CA VAL A 775 -20.47 12.43 4.01
C VAL A 775 -21.00 11.12 4.63
N GLY A 776 -20.13 10.14 4.79
CA GLY A 776 -20.46 8.87 5.42
C GLY A 776 -20.67 8.98 6.93
N GLY A 777 -19.82 9.75 7.62
CA GLY A 777 -19.98 10.10 9.03
C GLY A 777 -19.25 9.20 10.01
N ILE A 778 -18.24 8.37 9.62
CA ILE A 778 -17.47 7.52 10.56
C ILE A 778 -16.09 8.10 10.83
N SER A 779 -15.73 8.27 12.12
CA SER A 779 -14.40 8.69 12.55
C SER A 779 -13.95 7.93 13.79
N ALA A 780 -12.64 7.71 13.92
CA ALA A 780 -12.03 7.27 15.18
C ALA A 780 -11.87 8.47 16.12
N THR A 781 -12.25 8.32 17.38
CA THR A 781 -12.00 9.29 18.47
C THR A 781 -11.05 8.76 19.53
N ALA A 782 -10.58 7.51 19.35
CA ALA A 782 -9.45 6.91 20.06
C ALA A 782 -8.72 5.98 19.12
N PRO A 783 -7.41 5.72 19.36
CA PRO A 783 -6.63 4.83 18.52
C PRO A 783 -7.28 3.47 18.29
N GLY A 784 -7.16 2.94 17.05
CA GLY A 784 -7.74 1.66 16.65
C GLY A 784 -9.26 1.62 16.59
N TYR A 785 -9.95 2.75 16.58
CA TYR A 785 -11.42 2.82 16.59
C TYR A 785 -12.08 2.27 17.87
N ARG A 786 -11.34 2.20 18.97
CA ARG A 786 -11.92 1.77 20.24
C ARG A 786 -13.07 2.67 20.72
N ARG A 787 -13.00 3.95 20.38
CA ARG A 787 -14.11 4.90 20.45
C ARG A 787 -14.33 5.50 19.08
N LEU A 788 -15.60 5.57 18.67
CA LEU A 788 -16.04 6.08 17.38
C LEU A 788 -16.87 7.34 17.52
N SER A 789 -16.89 8.14 16.47
CA SER A 789 -17.89 9.18 16.24
C SER A 789 -18.67 8.82 14.97
N PHE A 790 -20.00 8.84 15.08
CA PHE A 790 -20.92 8.80 13.95
C PHE A 790 -21.53 10.19 13.78
N ARG A 791 -21.05 10.95 12.80
CA ARG A 791 -21.42 12.34 12.58
C ARG A 791 -21.59 12.65 11.09
N PRO A 792 -22.66 12.15 10.46
CA PRO A 792 -22.94 12.47 9.07
C PRO A 792 -23.31 13.96 8.92
N ARG A 793 -22.79 14.61 7.89
CA ARG A 793 -23.05 16.02 7.59
C ARG A 793 -23.63 16.15 6.17
N PRO A 794 -24.94 15.90 5.97
CA PRO A 794 -25.57 15.95 4.66
C PRO A 794 -25.46 17.33 4.01
N GLY A 795 -25.29 17.33 2.68
CA GLY A 795 -25.19 18.55 1.90
C GLY A 795 -25.16 18.25 0.40
N GLY A 796 -25.09 19.29 -0.42
CA GLY A 796 -24.92 19.17 -1.86
C GLY A 796 -26.05 18.42 -2.61
N GLY A 797 -27.19 18.17 -1.98
CA GLY A 797 -28.29 17.39 -2.57
C GLY A 797 -28.11 15.86 -2.40
N ILE A 798 -27.07 15.39 -1.71
CA ILE A 798 -26.94 13.99 -1.35
C ILE A 798 -28.03 13.64 -0.33
N SER A 799 -28.90 12.70 -0.68
CA SER A 799 -30.08 12.32 0.12
C SER A 799 -29.88 11.10 1.00
N TRP A 800 -28.85 10.27 0.74
CA TRP A 800 -28.44 9.15 1.57
C TRP A 800 -26.98 8.82 1.36
N ALA A 801 -26.34 8.23 2.38
CA ALA A 801 -25.05 7.56 2.23
C ALA A 801 -24.95 6.33 3.12
N ARG A 802 -24.09 5.41 2.72
CA ARG A 802 -23.72 4.21 3.44
C ARG A 802 -22.21 4.15 3.54
N VAL A 803 -21.72 3.94 4.74
CA VAL A 803 -20.29 3.77 4.99
C VAL A 803 -20.10 2.59 5.93
N ARG A 804 -19.11 1.77 5.63
CA ARG A 804 -18.72 0.63 6.46
C ARG A 804 -17.21 0.60 6.59
N HIS A 805 -16.74 0.31 7.80
CA HIS A 805 -15.32 0.10 8.08
C HIS A 805 -15.13 -1.12 8.99
N ASP A 806 -14.34 -2.09 8.52
CA ASP A 806 -13.94 -3.25 9.33
C ASP A 806 -12.72 -2.85 10.18
N THR A 807 -12.99 -2.35 11.38
CA THR A 807 -11.97 -1.92 12.35
C THR A 807 -11.26 -3.14 12.97
N PRO A 808 -10.16 -2.94 13.73
CA PRO A 808 -9.53 -4.02 14.49
C PRO A 808 -10.47 -4.75 15.46
N TYR A 809 -11.56 -4.09 15.90
CA TYR A 809 -12.57 -4.65 16.83
C TYR A 809 -13.75 -5.31 16.12
N GLY A 810 -13.95 -5.08 14.85
CA GLY A 810 -15.07 -5.55 14.05
C GLY A 810 -15.70 -4.46 13.19
N THR A 811 -16.86 -4.73 12.61
CA THR A 811 -17.51 -3.82 11.67
C THR A 811 -18.14 -2.62 12.37
N ALA A 812 -17.74 -1.41 11.97
CA ALA A 812 -18.44 -0.15 12.21
C ALA A 812 -19.20 0.24 10.93
N ALA A 813 -20.50 0.56 11.03
CA ALA A 813 -21.27 0.95 9.86
C ALA A 813 -22.28 2.05 10.19
N LEU A 814 -22.53 2.91 9.20
CA LEU A 814 -23.58 3.92 9.24
C LEU A 814 -24.28 3.96 7.87
N SER A 815 -25.60 3.82 7.88
CA SER A 815 -26.46 4.09 6.74
C SER A 815 -27.45 5.18 7.15
N TRP A 816 -27.43 6.32 6.46
CA TRP A 816 -28.38 7.39 6.74
C TRP A 816 -29.16 7.80 5.48
N GLU A 817 -30.39 8.26 5.69
CA GLU A 817 -31.29 8.73 4.63
C GLU A 817 -32.09 9.94 5.13
N LEU A 818 -32.18 10.97 4.28
CA LEU A 818 -33.02 12.14 4.53
C LEU A 818 -34.47 11.81 4.26
N THR A 819 -35.34 12.13 5.22
CA THR A 819 -36.80 11.97 5.11
C THR A 819 -37.48 13.35 5.01
N ALA A 820 -38.79 13.39 4.81
CA ALA A 820 -39.54 14.62 4.79
C ALA A 820 -39.51 15.37 6.15
N THR A 821 -39.26 14.65 7.26
CA THR A 821 -39.33 15.20 8.63
C THR A 821 -37.97 15.24 9.32
N GLY A 822 -36.92 14.69 8.72
CA GLY A 822 -35.63 14.63 9.36
C GLY A 822 -34.65 13.63 8.66
N MET A 823 -34.00 12.81 9.44
CA MET A 823 -33.06 11.80 9.00
C MET A 823 -33.30 10.49 9.75
N THR A 824 -33.26 9.36 9.05
CA THR A 824 -33.11 8.03 9.66
C THR A 824 -31.65 7.59 9.57
N ALA A 825 -31.18 6.85 10.58
CA ALA A 825 -29.80 6.35 10.64
C ALA A 825 -29.78 4.93 11.24
N ASP A 826 -29.23 3.98 10.47
CA ASP A 826 -28.90 2.62 10.94
C ASP A 826 -27.41 2.59 11.28
N ILE A 827 -27.07 2.25 12.50
CA ILE A 827 -25.71 2.31 13.06
C ILE A 827 -25.32 0.96 13.63
N THR A 828 -24.15 0.46 13.24
CA THR A 828 -23.49 -0.70 13.86
C THR A 828 -22.25 -0.25 14.63
N VAL A 829 -22.21 -0.51 15.92
CA VAL A 829 -21.04 -0.29 16.80
C VAL A 829 -20.39 -1.63 17.07
N PRO A 830 -19.07 -1.80 16.78
CA PRO A 830 -18.36 -3.06 17.03
C PRO A 830 -18.37 -3.45 18.51
N GLU A 831 -18.32 -4.74 18.77
CA GLU A 831 -18.21 -5.26 20.15
C GLU A 831 -16.93 -4.77 20.83
N GLY A 832 -17.03 -4.41 22.10
CA GLY A 832 -15.91 -3.83 22.86
C GLY A 832 -15.64 -2.36 22.57
N CYS A 833 -16.38 -1.72 21.64
CA CYS A 833 -16.27 -0.29 21.33
C CYS A 833 -17.43 0.51 21.93
N THR A 834 -17.26 1.83 21.94
CA THR A 834 -18.32 2.79 22.26
C THR A 834 -18.36 3.88 21.19
N ALA A 835 -19.53 4.47 20.99
CA ALA A 835 -19.67 5.53 19.99
C ALA A 835 -20.40 6.75 20.53
N THR A 836 -20.02 7.93 20.01
CA THR A 836 -20.80 9.15 20.12
C THR A 836 -21.48 9.40 18.78
N VAL A 837 -22.79 9.61 18.80
CA VAL A 837 -23.59 9.89 17.60
C VAL A 837 -24.07 11.33 17.65
N GLU A 838 -23.78 12.07 16.59
CA GLU A 838 -24.22 13.46 16.40
C GLU A 838 -25.01 13.57 15.09
N LEU A 839 -26.34 13.42 15.14
CA LEU A 839 -27.20 13.62 13.98
C LEU A 839 -27.62 15.07 13.84
N PRO A 840 -27.88 15.58 12.63
CA PRO A 840 -28.31 16.95 12.39
C PRO A 840 -29.54 17.34 13.23
N GLY A 841 -29.41 18.43 13.99
CA GLY A 841 -30.50 18.96 14.85
C GLY A 841 -30.73 18.20 16.17
N CYS A 842 -29.95 17.15 16.47
CA CYS A 842 -30.09 16.37 17.71
C CYS A 842 -28.92 16.63 18.68
N ALA A 843 -29.17 16.43 19.97
CA ALA A 843 -28.12 16.41 20.98
C ALA A 843 -27.24 15.15 20.80
N PRO A 844 -25.93 15.21 21.12
CA PRO A 844 -25.06 14.04 21.06
C PRO A 844 -25.58 12.87 21.93
N LEU A 845 -25.56 11.68 21.35
CA LEU A 845 -26.01 10.44 22.01
C LEU A 845 -24.84 9.47 22.14
N ALA A 846 -24.69 8.82 23.31
CA ALA A 846 -23.72 7.75 23.51
C ALA A 846 -24.36 6.39 23.19
N LEU A 847 -23.73 5.58 22.35
CA LEU A 847 -24.15 4.23 22.03
C LEU A 847 -23.10 3.20 22.47
N GLY A 848 -23.59 2.08 23.00
CA GLY A 848 -22.83 0.86 23.23
C GLY A 848 -22.74 0.00 21.97
N PRO A 849 -22.08 -1.19 22.08
CA PRO A 849 -22.01 -2.15 20.99
C PRO A 849 -23.38 -2.61 20.50
N GLY A 850 -23.44 -3.03 19.23
CA GLY A 850 -24.64 -3.57 18.58
C GLY A 850 -25.22 -2.68 17.51
N ASP A 851 -26.41 -3.08 17.03
CA ASP A 851 -27.15 -2.38 15.98
C ASP A 851 -28.17 -1.44 16.60
N HIS A 852 -28.24 -0.21 16.08
CA HIS A 852 -29.12 0.85 16.54
C HIS A 852 -29.82 1.51 15.35
N VAL A 853 -31.10 1.81 15.52
CA VAL A 853 -31.89 2.56 14.55
C VAL A 853 -32.33 3.87 15.20
N LEU A 854 -32.01 5.00 14.58
CA LEU A 854 -32.33 6.32 15.09
C LEU A 854 -33.16 7.09 14.05
N ASP A 855 -34.18 7.83 14.55
CA ASP A 855 -34.96 8.79 13.74
C ASP A 855 -34.90 10.17 14.41
N THR A 856 -34.39 11.18 13.71
CA THR A 856 -34.24 12.53 14.26
C THR A 856 -35.58 13.19 14.57
N ALA A 857 -36.66 12.82 13.87
CA ALA A 857 -38.01 13.33 14.17
C ALA A 857 -38.48 12.85 15.56
N GLU A 858 -38.19 11.61 15.93
CA GLU A 858 -38.56 11.05 17.25
C GLU A 858 -37.65 11.57 18.38
N ILE A 859 -36.35 11.77 18.11
CA ILE A 859 -35.36 12.26 19.09
C ILE A 859 -35.63 13.74 19.41
N GLY A 860 -36.00 14.56 18.43
CA GLY A 860 -36.30 15.99 18.58
C GLY A 860 -37.57 16.28 19.39
N GLU A 861 -38.55 15.35 19.40
CA GLU A 861 -39.74 15.45 20.23
C GLU A 861 -39.52 15.07 21.71
N ALA A 862 -38.46 14.33 22.01
CA ALA A 862 -38.12 13.86 23.34
C ALA A 862 -37.21 14.82 24.14
N ALA A 863 -36.64 15.87 23.54
CA ALA A 863 -35.77 16.88 24.11
C ALA A 863 -36.52 18.21 24.30
#